data_5a854b03bc71fce8c93c40bb10f2f5a7
#
_entry.id   5a854b03bc71fce8c93c40bb10f2f5a7
#
_cell.length_a   1.000
_cell.length_b   1.000
_cell.length_c   1.000
_cell.angle_alpha   90.00
_cell.angle_beta   90.00
_cell.angle_gamma   90.00
#
_symmetry.space_group_name_H-M   'P 1'
#
loop_
_entity.id
_entity.type
_entity.pdbx_description
1 polymer ?
#
loop_
_entity_poly.entity_id
_entity_poly.type
_entity_poly.pdbx_seq_one_letter_code
_entity_poly.pdbx_strand_id
1 'polypeptide(L)'
;MHYLDEHLLPGQFGRFFIVVSLIASLVATFAYFKSVQSKNDIDGGYWKKLARYAFITESFSVFAIFGLLFYIISNHLFEYKYAWQHSSRSLEPKYLLACFWEGQEGSFLLWSVWHCVLGLILMKAAKKWEAPVMTVISFAQFCLATMIVGIYLFGEKIGSNPFVLMRESGFLDTTPIAHVGMDVSAPIRQDYMRLPFMQDGNDLNVLLQNYWMVIHPPVLFFGFASTIVPFAFAFAGLWKKNFGEWTKMALPWALLSAAVLGVGIMMGAAWAYESLSFGGYWAWDPVENASLVPWLILIAGIHTLLIYKHTGHSLRTTHLFFILSFGFVLYSTFLTRTGILGDTSVHAFTGEGKSLFYHLQLFMGLALIPAFILFFRNYKDIPSIKQEESGSSREFWMFIGSLVFFLSAIVIIGKTSLPVLNKIMSSLSGILPFKFLNRAVAPPEDQEFAYNQIQIFVAIIIAVLTGLTQYLKYKNTSSKFFWKQILVPTILSVAAATLVLAFGDINYYHPRGGYGFLAAIWLGIACSLYAVIANAAYIWIGMKGKLRLSGGSIAHVGFGLVLLGILLSSSKKEILSYNTSGISIPFDASSKEKTGENLTLVKGVKNDMGRYWVTYENDEQHPQKKEKWFFNIHFQRKDGKEEFMLRPSAYIKVKGNEGIQPEPDSRHYMDHDVFVYLTALPAPEKNKDTASFSPRTVAVGDTIFYTNGFMIIDKVVANPSDERYHFTRSDTALAADITVFSKQGTRYHLRPVFYVKDNQAGYILDTALSQNLVVAFTQVMLDKKVVLQVKESNSVMKYVTLKAYKFPFINVLWAGIIITALGIFISMAR
;
A
#
# COMPACT_ATOMS: atom_id res chain seq x y z
N MET A 1 -2.40 -4.64 45.70
CA MET A 1 -3.87 -4.61 45.43
C MET A 1 -4.21 -5.71 44.45
N HIS A 2 -5.32 -6.42 44.68
CA HIS A 2 -5.83 -7.38 43.71
C HIS A 2 -6.85 -6.64 42.81
N TYR A 3 -6.62 -6.64 41.50
CA TYR A 3 -7.55 -6.06 40.54
C TYR A 3 -8.51 -7.12 40.03
N LEU A 4 -9.78 -6.75 39.88
CA LEU A 4 -10.83 -7.66 39.44
C LEU A 4 -10.77 -7.87 37.92
N ASP A 5 -11.08 -9.08 37.48
CA ASP A 5 -11.22 -9.43 36.07
C ASP A 5 -9.90 -9.35 35.24
N GLU A 6 -8.71 -9.38 35.88
CA GLU A 6 -7.41 -9.48 35.20
C GLU A 6 -6.93 -10.95 35.09
N HIS A 7 -6.45 -11.32 33.90
CA HIS A 7 -5.82 -12.61 33.60
C HIS A 7 -4.30 -12.45 33.49
N LEU A 8 -3.61 -12.50 34.62
CA LEU A 8 -2.17 -12.15 34.69
C LEU A 8 -1.23 -13.20 34.10
N LEU A 9 -1.61 -14.51 34.15
CA LEU A 9 -0.75 -15.62 33.76
C LEU A 9 -0.19 -15.50 32.34
N PRO A 10 -0.98 -15.21 31.29
CA PRO A 10 -0.46 -15.10 29.93
C PRO A 10 0.65 -14.05 29.82
N GLY A 11 0.47 -12.88 30.45
CA GLY A 11 1.46 -11.81 30.45
C GLY A 11 2.71 -12.14 31.25
N GLN A 12 2.59 -12.84 32.38
CA GLN A 12 3.74 -13.28 33.16
C GLN A 12 4.61 -14.27 32.38
N PHE A 13 4.00 -15.26 31.73
CA PHE A 13 4.71 -16.18 30.84
C PHE A 13 5.30 -15.44 29.63
N GLY A 14 4.57 -14.48 29.05
CA GLY A 14 5.06 -13.67 27.96
C GLY A 14 6.33 -12.90 28.33
N ARG A 15 6.31 -12.20 29.47
CA ARG A 15 7.49 -11.49 30.02
C ARG A 15 8.65 -12.44 30.32
N PHE A 16 8.37 -13.60 30.88
CA PHE A 16 9.39 -14.64 31.11
C PHE A 16 10.06 -15.05 29.80
N PHE A 17 9.31 -15.41 28.76
CA PHE A 17 9.88 -15.82 27.48
C PHE A 17 10.62 -14.68 26.74
N ILE A 18 10.22 -13.42 26.93
CA ILE A 18 10.99 -12.28 26.41
C ILE A 18 12.38 -12.25 27.03
N VAL A 19 12.49 -12.40 28.35
CA VAL A 19 13.79 -12.41 29.04
C VAL A 19 14.61 -13.63 28.61
N VAL A 20 14.00 -14.81 28.51
CA VAL A 20 14.69 -16.03 28.04
C VAL A 20 15.19 -15.85 26.60
N SER A 21 14.37 -15.29 25.70
CA SER A 21 14.74 -15.01 24.31
C SER A 21 15.95 -14.06 24.24
N LEU A 22 15.92 -12.97 25.02
CA LEU A 22 17.03 -12.01 25.08
C LEU A 22 18.34 -12.66 25.54
N ILE A 23 18.31 -13.43 26.64
CA ILE A 23 19.50 -14.08 27.17
C ILE A 23 20.00 -15.16 26.21
N ALA A 24 19.08 -15.99 25.69
CA ALA A 24 19.42 -17.08 24.80
C ALA A 24 20.00 -16.59 23.46
N SER A 25 19.48 -15.51 22.88
CA SER A 25 20.04 -14.90 21.66
C SER A 25 21.45 -14.34 21.90
N LEU A 26 21.69 -13.72 23.05
CA LEU A 26 23.01 -13.23 23.43
C LEU A 26 24.00 -14.38 23.61
N VAL A 27 23.60 -15.44 24.35
CA VAL A 27 24.42 -16.65 24.54
C VAL A 27 24.69 -17.33 23.19
N ALA A 28 23.71 -17.45 22.31
CA ALA A 28 23.90 -18.03 20.99
C ALA A 28 24.89 -17.21 20.16
N THR A 29 24.78 -15.89 20.18
CA THR A 29 25.71 -14.98 19.50
C THR A 29 27.16 -15.19 19.99
N PHE A 30 27.34 -15.13 21.30
CA PHE A 30 28.65 -15.28 21.89
C PHE A 30 29.23 -16.67 21.64
N ALA A 31 28.45 -17.72 21.79
CA ALA A 31 28.89 -19.09 21.62
C ALA A 31 29.24 -19.40 20.15
N TYR A 32 28.45 -18.95 19.17
CA TYR A 32 28.82 -19.07 17.77
C TYR A 32 30.07 -18.25 17.43
N PHE A 33 30.22 -17.05 17.95
CA PHE A 33 31.40 -16.24 17.79
C PHE A 33 32.67 -16.95 18.35
N LYS A 34 32.57 -17.51 19.55
CA LYS A 34 33.64 -18.32 20.14
C LYS A 34 33.97 -19.56 19.33
N SER A 35 32.95 -20.24 18.80
CA SER A 35 33.15 -21.39 17.89
C SER A 35 33.97 -21.02 16.67
N VAL A 36 33.75 -19.83 16.07
CA VAL A 36 34.51 -19.34 14.91
C VAL A 36 35.98 -19.04 15.27
N GLN A 37 36.22 -18.54 16.51
CA GLN A 37 37.53 -18.13 16.95
C GLN A 37 38.37 -19.27 17.58
N SER A 38 37.76 -20.39 17.91
CA SER A 38 38.44 -21.53 18.51
C SER A 38 39.52 -22.08 17.59
N LYS A 39 40.72 -22.25 18.13
CA LYS A 39 41.86 -22.82 17.41
C LYS A 39 41.82 -24.36 17.34
N ASN A 40 41.12 -24.98 18.30
CA ASN A 40 40.93 -26.41 18.42
C ASN A 40 39.52 -26.78 17.96
N ASP A 41 39.38 -27.77 17.08
CA ASP A 41 38.11 -28.26 16.55
C ASP A 41 37.19 -28.82 17.65
N ILE A 42 37.76 -29.42 18.70
CA ILE A 42 37.01 -29.97 19.84
C ILE A 42 36.30 -28.82 20.58
N ASP A 43 37.05 -27.79 20.96
CA ASP A 43 36.50 -26.62 21.66
C ASP A 43 35.52 -25.86 20.78
N GLY A 44 35.83 -25.71 19.51
CA GLY A 44 34.93 -25.13 18.53
C GLY A 44 33.62 -25.91 18.40
N GLY A 45 33.70 -27.25 18.53
CA GLY A 45 32.55 -28.16 18.53
C GLY A 45 31.68 -27.98 19.78
N TYR A 46 32.26 -27.86 20.96
CA TYR A 46 31.53 -27.60 22.21
C TYR A 46 30.81 -26.25 22.19
N TRP A 47 31.50 -25.18 21.77
CA TRP A 47 30.88 -23.86 21.62
C TRP A 47 29.74 -23.87 20.60
N LYS A 48 29.90 -24.56 19.47
CA LYS A 48 28.84 -24.70 18.48
C LYS A 48 27.63 -25.47 19.01
N LYS A 49 27.86 -26.51 19.79
CA LYS A 49 26.77 -27.27 20.44
C LYS A 49 25.98 -26.41 21.42
N LEU A 50 26.68 -25.65 22.27
CA LEU A 50 26.04 -24.68 23.17
C LEU A 50 25.25 -23.63 22.40
N ALA A 51 25.84 -23.08 21.34
CA ALA A 51 25.16 -22.08 20.50
C ALA A 51 23.88 -22.60 19.85
N ARG A 52 23.89 -23.86 19.37
CA ARG A 52 22.67 -24.51 18.83
C ARG A 52 21.60 -24.65 19.89
N TYR A 53 21.90 -25.10 21.08
CA TYR A 53 20.93 -25.21 22.17
C TYR A 53 20.37 -23.84 22.54
N ALA A 54 21.23 -22.84 22.68
CA ALA A 54 20.79 -21.47 22.96
C ALA A 54 19.88 -20.91 21.87
N PHE A 55 20.21 -21.10 20.59
CA PHE A 55 19.37 -20.63 19.48
C PHE A 55 18.03 -21.40 19.39
N ILE A 56 18.00 -22.69 19.71
CA ILE A 56 16.74 -23.46 19.80
C ILE A 56 15.89 -22.95 20.96
N THR A 57 16.51 -22.67 22.13
CA THR A 57 15.81 -22.11 23.30
C THR A 57 15.22 -20.74 22.97
N GLU A 58 15.99 -19.88 22.29
CA GLU A 58 15.54 -18.57 21.81
C GLU A 58 14.37 -18.73 20.84
N SER A 59 14.49 -19.59 19.83
CA SER A 59 13.43 -19.83 18.84
C SER A 59 12.16 -20.34 19.50
N PHE A 60 12.26 -21.27 20.45
CA PHE A 60 11.11 -21.73 21.23
C PHE A 60 10.45 -20.58 22.01
N SER A 61 11.27 -19.71 22.63
CA SER A 61 10.75 -18.56 23.38
C SER A 61 10.03 -17.56 22.46
N VAL A 62 10.57 -17.28 21.28
CA VAL A 62 9.94 -16.39 20.29
C VAL A 62 8.59 -16.96 19.82
N PHE A 63 8.51 -18.26 19.53
CA PHE A 63 7.25 -18.90 19.17
C PHE A 63 6.26 -18.92 20.34
N ALA A 64 6.71 -19.08 21.56
CA ALA A 64 5.88 -19.00 22.76
C ALA A 64 5.32 -17.59 22.98
N ILE A 65 6.15 -16.54 22.80
CA ILE A 65 5.72 -15.13 22.84
C ILE A 65 4.64 -14.88 21.78
N PHE A 66 4.87 -15.38 20.56
CA PHE A 66 3.91 -15.26 19.46
C PHE A 66 2.56 -15.90 19.83
N GLY A 67 2.60 -17.13 20.32
CA GLY A 67 1.37 -17.86 20.71
C GLY A 67 0.63 -17.19 21.86
N LEU A 68 1.33 -16.69 22.88
CA LEU A 68 0.75 -15.99 24.02
C LEU A 68 0.12 -14.64 23.62
N LEU A 69 0.80 -13.86 22.79
CA LEU A 69 0.25 -12.60 22.32
C LEU A 69 -1.00 -12.82 21.44
N PHE A 70 -0.96 -13.83 20.57
CA PHE A 70 -2.13 -14.21 19.78
C PHE A 70 -3.27 -14.71 20.66
N TYR A 71 -2.98 -15.49 21.71
CA TYR A 71 -3.96 -15.91 22.71
C TYR A 71 -4.63 -14.71 23.39
N ILE A 72 -3.85 -13.71 23.82
CA ILE A 72 -4.35 -12.48 24.46
C ILE A 72 -5.27 -11.71 23.52
N ILE A 73 -4.88 -11.54 22.25
CA ILE A 73 -5.67 -10.84 21.23
C ILE A 73 -6.97 -11.60 20.95
N SER A 74 -6.89 -12.93 20.74
CA SER A 74 -8.02 -13.75 20.33
C SER A 74 -9.07 -13.94 21.42
N ASN A 75 -8.66 -13.83 22.70
CA ASN A 75 -9.57 -13.90 23.84
C ASN A 75 -10.01 -12.51 24.34
N HIS A 76 -9.65 -11.44 23.62
CA HIS A 76 -10.03 -10.08 23.97
C HIS A 76 -9.67 -9.69 25.41
N LEU A 77 -8.44 -10.05 25.82
CA LEU A 77 -7.95 -9.71 27.16
C LEU A 77 -7.51 -8.24 27.17
N PHE A 78 -8.46 -7.35 27.30
CA PHE A 78 -8.24 -5.90 27.17
C PHE A 78 -7.53 -5.26 28.37
N GLU A 79 -7.27 -6.00 29.45
CA GLU A 79 -6.32 -5.60 30.46
C GLU A 79 -4.90 -5.41 29.90
N TYR A 80 -4.57 -6.05 28.76
CA TYR A 80 -3.31 -5.83 28.05
C TYR A 80 -3.43 -4.67 27.08
N LYS A 81 -2.57 -3.66 27.23
CA LYS A 81 -2.56 -2.46 26.37
C LYS A 81 -2.58 -2.81 24.88
N TYR A 82 -1.78 -3.79 24.47
CA TYR A 82 -1.67 -4.22 23.07
C TYR A 82 -3.00 -4.72 22.51
N ALA A 83 -3.68 -5.62 23.21
CA ALA A 83 -4.97 -6.14 22.77
C ALA A 83 -6.04 -5.04 22.72
N TRP A 84 -6.07 -4.15 23.74
CA TRP A 84 -7.00 -3.04 23.77
C TRP A 84 -6.79 -2.04 22.64
N GLN A 85 -5.55 -1.74 22.27
CA GLN A 85 -5.23 -0.77 21.21
C GLN A 85 -5.53 -1.28 19.80
N HIS A 86 -5.37 -2.59 19.56
CA HIS A 86 -5.31 -3.17 18.22
C HIS A 86 -6.45 -4.11 17.87
N SER A 87 -7.38 -4.41 18.79
CA SER A 87 -8.50 -5.30 18.53
C SER A 87 -9.80 -4.83 19.16
N SER A 88 -10.92 -5.45 18.79
CA SER A 88 -12.24 -5.22 19.37
C SER A 88 -13.08 -6.50 19.30
N ARG A 89 -14.17 -6.54 20.07
CA ARG A 89 -15.14 -7.65 20.04
C ARG A 89 -15.95 -7.68 18.75
N SER A 90 -16.11 -6.54 18.09
CA SER A 90 -16.84 -6.40 16.83
C SER A 90 -15.99 -6.74 15.60
N LEU A 91 -14.67 -6.96 15.77
CA LEU A 91 -13.76 -7.27 14.68
C LEU A 91 -14.02 -8.68 14.13
N GLU A 92 -14.11 -8.80 12.81
CA GLU A 92 -14.25 -10.11 12.16
C GLU A 92 -13.07 -11.03 12.51
N PRO A 93 -13.29 -12.32 12.87
CA PRO A 93 -12.24 -13.24 13.33
C PRO A 93 -11.05 -13.36 12.37
N LYS A 94 -11.27 -13.23 11.05
CA LYS A 94 -10.19 -13.28 10.05
C LYS A 94 -9.16 -12.18 10.22
N TYR A 95 -9.53 -11.04 10.81
CA TYR A 95 -8.63 -9.90 11.02
C TYR A 95 -7.91 -9.93 12.38
N LEU A 96 -8.29 -10.82 13.31
CA LEU A 96 -7.59 -10.95 14.60
C LEU A 96 -6.10 -11.27 14.41
N LEU A 97 -5.77 -12.01 13.34
CA LEU A 97 -4.38 -12.27 13.00
C LEU A 97 -3.64 -11.00 12.54
N ALA A 98 -4.33 -10.10 11.84
CA ALA A 98 -3.75 -8.81 11.42
C ALA A 98 -3.45 -7.89 12.60
N CYS A 99 -4.24 -7.93 13.67
CA CYS A 99 -3.98 -7.20 14.91
C CYS A 99 -2.63 -7.55 15.54
N PHE A 100 -2.11 -8.76 15.24
CA PHE A 100 -0.83 -9.20 15.76
C PHE A 100 0.34 -8.35 15.23
N TRP A 101 0.37 -7.99 13.96
CA TRP A 101 1.47 -7.25 13.34
C TRP A 101 1.15 -5.79 13.02
N GLU A 102 -0.04 -5.31 13.31
CA GLU A 102 -0.35 -3.89 13.21
C GLU A 102 0.54 -3.06 14.12
N GLY A 103 0.66 -3.47 15.37
CA GLY A 103 1.48 -2.79 16.36
C GLY A 103 2.98 -2.97 16.11
N GLN A 104 3.76 -2.08 16.72
CA GLN A 104 5.20 -2.07 16.63
C GLN A 104 5.82 -3.35 17.19
N GLU A 105 5.41 -3.76 18.39
CA GLU A 105 5.90 -4.93 19.10
C GLU A 105 5.63 -6.21 18.31
N GLY A 106 4.42 -6.37 17.78
CA GLY A 106 4.03 -7.54 17.00
C GLY A 106 4.77 -7.62 15.68
N SER A 107 5.06 -6.49 15.02
CA SER A 107 5.82 -6.49 13.77
C SER A 107 7.30 -6.85 13.97
N PHE A 108 7.95 -6.39 15.04
CA PHE A 108 9.31 -6.85 15.40
C PHE A 108 9.31 -8.33 15.80
N LEU A 109 8.27 -8.79 16.49
CA LEU A 109 8.13 -10.19 16.82
C LEU A 109 7.93 -11.06 15.58
N LEU A 110 7.15 -10.62 14.60
CA LEU A 110 7.00 -11.31 13.32
C LEU A 110 8.33 -11.40 12.55
N TRP A 111 9.14 -10.34 12.58
CA TRP A 111 10.48 -10.36 12.00
C TRP A 111 11.38 -11.38 12.73
N SER A 112 11.34 -11.40 14.07
CA SER A 112 12.07 -12.36 14.90
C SER A 112 11.65 -13.80 14.61
N VAL A 113 10.35 -14.08 14.45
CA VAL A 113 9.81 -15.40 14.04
C VAL A 113 10.46 -15.87 12.73
N TRP A 114 10.52 -15.00 11.72
CA TRP A 114 11.12 -15.37 10.44
C TRP A 114 12.63 -15.62 10.54
N HIS A 115 13.36 -14.82 11.34
CA HIS A 115 14.78 -15.11 11.61
C HIS A 115 14.98 -16.44 12.35
N CYS A 116 14.10 -16.81 13.28
CA CYS A 116 14.13 -18.12 13.95
C CYS A 116 13.94 -19.24 12.92
N VAL A 117 12.93 -19.15 12.06
CA VAL A 117 12.68 -20.14 11.00
C VAL A 117 13.91 -20.29 10.09
N LEU A 118 14.44 -19.18 9.60
CA LEU A 118 15.65 -19.17 8.75
C LEU A 118 16.87 -19.75 9.47
N GLY A 119 17.09 -19.37 10.72
CA GLY A 119 18.22 -19.84 11.52
C GLY A 119 18.15 -21.34 11.80
N LEU A 120 16.98 -21.87 12.16
CA LEU A 120 16.76 -23.31 12.37
C LEU A 120 17.10 -24.12 11.09
N ILE A 121 16.73 -23.61 9.91
CA ILE A 121 17.10 -24.23 8.64
C ILE A 121 18.59 -24.11 8.38
N LEU A 122 19.18 -22.93 8.63
CA LEU A 122 20.60 -22.64 8.35
C LEU A 122 21.56 -23.39 9.26
N MET A 123 21.17 -23.78 10.47
CA MET A 123 21.98 -24.68 11.30
C MET A 123 22.37 -25.98 10.59
N LYS A 124 21.55 -26.45 9.64
CA LYS A 124 21.89 -27.61 8.79
C LYS A 124 22.37 -27.18 7.40
N ALA A 125 21.68 -26.23 6.78
CA ALA A 125 21.91 -25.87 5.38
C ALA A 125 23.21 -25.11 5.16
N ALA A 126 23.71 -24.32 6.12
CA ALA A 126 24.93 -23.55 5.97
C ALA A 126 26.22 -24.40 6.09
N LYS A 127 26.13 -25.65 6.51
CA LYS A 127 27.25 -26.61 6.60
C LYS A 127 28.47 -26.02 7.35
N LYS A 128 29.62 -25.90 6.71
CA LYS A 128 30.84 -25.31 7.32
C LYS A 128 30.73 -23.80 7.60
N TRP A 129 29.77 -23.13 7.00
CA TRP A 129 29.50 -21.71 7.23
C TRP A 129 28.51 -21.45 8.39
N GLU A 130 28.01 -22.53 9.04
CA GLU A 130 27.06 -22.42 10.14
C GLU A 130 27.50 -21.42 11.22
N ALA A 131 28.64 -21.62 11.83
CA ALA A 131 29.05 -20.79 12.97
C ALA A 131 29.20 -19.32 12.61
N PRO A 132 29.90 -18.89 11.54
CA PRO A 132 30.00 -17.47 11.21
C PRO A 132 28.70 -16.87 10.72
N VAL A 133 27.86 -17.61 10.00
CA VAL A 133 26.55 -17.13 9.54
C VAL A 133 25.57 -16.99 10.70
N MET A 134 25.49 -17.99 11.56
CA MET A 134 24.62 -17.98 12.73
C MET A 134 25.04 -16.96 13.79
N THR A 135 26.31 -16.57 13.85
CA THR A 135 26.76 -15.44 14.70
C THR A 135 26.01 -14.17 14.29
N VAL A 136 25.91 -13.89 12.98
CA VAL A 136 25.22 -12.70 12.47
C VAL A 136 23.72 -12.78 12.73
N ILE A 137 23.10 -13.93 12.47
CA ILE A 137 21.66 -14.11 12.66
C ILE A 137 21.28 -14.04 14.15
N SER A 138 22.04 -14.71 15.02
CA SER A 138 21.79 -14.65 16.48
C SER A 138 21.99 -13.24 17.02
N PHE A 139 22.98 -12.49 16.49
CA PHE A 139 23.18 -11.10 16.85
C PHE A 139 22.00 -10.21 16.44
N ALA A 140 21.45 -10.39 15.23
CA ALA A 140 20.27 -9.67 14.80
C ALA A 140 19.04 -10.02 15.66
N GLN A 141 18.92 -11.30 16.06
CA GLN A 141 17.88 -11.73 16.99
C GLN A 141 18.03 -11.08 18.37
N PHE A 142 19.26 -10.97 18.88
CA PHE A 142 19.52 -10.24 20.12
C PHE A 142 19.06 -8.78 20.00
N CYS A 143 19.38 -8.09 18.91
CA CYS A 143 18.92 -6.72 18.66
C CYS A 143 17.37 -6.63 18.61
N LEU A 144 16.70 -7.57 17.94
CA LEU A 144 15.23 -7.61 17.88
C LEU A 144 14.62 -7.91 19.26
N ALA A 145 15.22 -8.81 20.04
CA ALA A 145 14.77 -9.11 21.40
C ALA A 145 14.85 -7.87 22.32
N THR A 146 15.87 -7.02 22.15
CA THR A 146 15.96 -5.76 22.92
C THR A 146 14.84 -4.79 22.55
N MET A 147 14.27 -4.84 21.32
CA MET A 147 13.18 -3.96 20.91
C MET A 147 11.83 -4.31 21.54
N ILE A 148 11.67 -5.55 22.03
CA ILE A 148 10.43 -6.02 22.67
C ILE A 148 10.56 -6.24 24.19
N VAL A 149 11.70 -5.92 24.78
CA VAL A 149 11.92 -6.18 26.22
C VAL A 149 11.18 -5.19 27.13
N GLY A 150 11.13 -3.92 26.76
CA GLY A 150 10.39 -2.90 27.49
C GLY A 150 10.93 -2.62 28.90
N ILE A 151 12.24 -2.47 29.06
CA ILE A 151 12.90 -2.15 30.33
C ILE A 151 13.36 -0.70 30.39
N TYR A 152 13.50 -0.17 31.59
CA TYR A 152 14.10 1.15 31.79
C TYR A 152 15.59 1.00 32.18
N LEU A 153 16.45 1.68 31.42
CA LEU A 153 17.87 1.73 31.68
C LEU A 153 18.34 3.20 31.70
N PHE A 154 18.94 3.62 32.81
CA PHE A 154 19.36 5.01 33.01
C PHE A 154 18.25 6.07 32.79
N GLY A 155 17.00 5.70 33.09
CA GLY A 155 15.82 6.58 32.90
C GLY A 155 15.20 6.55 31.52
N GLU A 156 15.83 5.89 30.54
CA GLU A 156 15.30 5.73 29.18
C GLU A 156 14.63 4.35 29.00
N LYS A 157 13.48 4.32 28.36
CA LYS A 157 12.77 3.08 28.04
C LYS A 157 13.40 2.40 26.84
N ILE A 158 13.89 1.18 27.01
CA ILE A 158 14.45 0.35 25.93
C ILE A 158 13.40 -0.65 25.45
N GLY A 159 12.97 -0.49 24.21
CA GLY A 159 11.96 -1.34 23.61
C GLY A 159 10.55 -1.13 24.17
N SER A 160 9.61 -1.88 23.67
CA SER A 160 8.21 -1.86 24.10
C SER A 160 7.69 -3.28 24.27
N ASN A 161 7.16 -3.58 25.45
CA ASN A 161 6.72 -4.92 25.82
C ASN A 161 5.25 -5.11 25.47
N PRO A 162 4.87 -6.11 24.65
CA PRO A 162 3.48 -6.35 24.27
C PRO A 162 2.59 -6.85 25.42
N PHE A 163 3.18 -7.24 26.56
CA PHE A 163 2.46 -7.76 27.72
C PHE A 163 2.28 -6.73 28.84
N VAL A 164 2.35 -5.44 28.51
CA VAL A 164 2.10 -4.36 29.48
C VAL A 164 0.60 -4.28 29.75
N LEU A 165 0.22 -4.26 31.04
CA LEU A 165 -1.17 -4.05 31.45
C LEU A 165 -1.56 -2.58 31.28
N MET A 166 -2.87 -2.32 31.05
CA MET A 166 -3.40 -0.96 30.90
C MET A 166 -3.02 -0.08 32.09
N ARG A 167 -3.13 -0.60 33.31
CA ARG A 167 -2.75 0.11 34.55
C ARG A 167 -1.24 0.37 34.71
N GLU A 168 -0.39 -0.33 33.96
CA GLU A 168 1.07 -0.14 33.96
C GLU A 168 1.53 0.76 32.81
N SER A 169 0.64 1.09 31.89
CA SER A 169 0.97 1.76 30.63
C SER A 169 1.04 3.29 30.75
N GLY A 170 0.62 3.86 31.86
CA GLY A 170 0.43 5.31 32.02
C GLY A 170 -0.84 5.86 31.35
N PHE A 171 -1.56 5.04 30.58
CA PHE A 171 -2.80 5.47 29.90
C PHE A 171 -3.89 5.88 30.88
N LEU A 172 -4.02 5.17 31.99
CA LEU A 172 -5.02 5.46 33.01
C LEU A 172 -4.64 6.62 33.94
N ASP A 173 -3.37 7.01 34.00
CA ASP A 173 -2.87 8.02 34.96
C ASP A 173 -3.51 9.39 34.79
N THR A 174 -3.98 9.70 33.58
CA THR A 174 -4.67 10.96 33.24
C THR A 174 -6.18 10.82 33.13
N THR A 175 -6.74 9.65 33.50
CA THR A 175 -8.16 9.31 33.32
C THR A 175 -8.87 9.33 34.68
N PRO A 176 -9.55 10.43 35.13
CA PRO A 176 -10.10 10.56 36.47
C PRO A 176 -11.05 9.42 36.88
N ILE A 177 -11.92 8.99 35.96
CA ILE A 177 -12.90 7.91 36.23
C ILE A 177 -12.22 6.53 36.52
N ALA A 178 -10.95 6.36 36.17
CA ALA A 178 -10.20 5.15 36.47
C ALA A 178 -9.62 5.15 37.92
N HIS A 179 -9.67 6.26 38.60
CA HIS A 179 -9.13 6.41 39.96
C HIS A 179 -10.21 6.43 41.03
N VAL A 180 -9.82 6.07 42.26
CA VAL A 180 -10.71 6.10 43.41
C VAL A 180 -11.13 7.57 43.71
N GLY A 181 -12.43 7.81 43.83
CA GLY A 181 -12.95 9.15 44.03
C GLY A 181 -12.79 10.11 42.84
N MET A 182 -12.46 9.64 41.65
CA MET A 182 -12.15 10.40 40.43
C MET A 182 -10.96 11.38 40.60
N ASP A 183 -10.07 11.10 41.52
CA ASP A 183 -8.85 11.86 41.77
C ASP A 183 -7.65 11.13 41.18
N VAL A 184 -7.02 11.72 40.16
CA VAL A 184 -5.84 11.12 39.45
C VAL A 184 -4.62 10.92 40.35
N SER A 185 -4.57 11.56 41.52
CA SER A 185 -3.54 11.31 42.53
C SER A 185 -3.84 10.08 43.39
N ALA A 186 -5.07 9.59 43.39
CA ALA A 186 -5.48 8.39 44.09
C ALA A 186 -5.12 7.12 43.29
N PRO A 187 -4.99 5.95 43.93
CA PRO A 187 -4.75 4.69 43.24
C PRO A 187 -5.84 4.36 42.18
N ILE A 188 -5.46 3.63 41.14
CA ILE A 188 -6.41 3.09 40.19
C ILE A 188 -7.39 2.16 40.92
N ARG A 189 -8.68 2.29 40.63
CA ARG A 189 -9.74 1.48 41.24
C ARG A 189 -9.64 0.01 40.88
N GLN A 190 -10.00 -0.86 41.82
CA GLN A 190 -9.84 -2.31 41.65
C GLN A 190 -10.70 -2.89 40.50
N ASP A 191 -11.80 -2.26 40.18
CA ASP A 191 -12.78 -2.66 39.18
C ASP A 191 -12.65 -1.84 37.87
N TYR A 192 -11.46 -1.27 37.58
CA TYR A 192 -11.25 -0.43 36.38
C TYR A 192 -11.58 -1.13 35.05
N MET A 193 -11.46 -2.48 35.03
CA MET A 193 -11.86 -3.29 33.87
C MET A 193 -13.36 -3.21 33.54
N ARG A 194 -14.20 -2.79 34.49
CA ARG A 194 -15.65 -2.62 34.30
C ARG A 194 -16.02 -1.24 33.74
N LEU A 195 -15.08 -0.36 33.56
CA LEU A 195 -15.33 0.96 32.97
C LEU A 195 -15.78 0.80 31.50
N PRO A 196 -16.70 1.64 31.00
CA PRO A 196 -17.27 1.50 29.66
C PRO A 196 -16.21 1.42 28.54
N PHE A 197 -15.15 2.21 28.61
CA PHE A 197 -14.07 2.21 27.60
C PHE A 197 -13.11 1.02 27.71
N MET A 198 -13.18 0.25 28.80
CA MET A 198 -12.40 -0.99 28.99
C MET A 198 -13.17 -2.23 28.55
N GLN A 199 -14.50 -2.13 28.33
CA GLN A 199 -15.32 -3.28 27.95
C GLN A 199 -15.09 -3.75 26.52
N ASP A 200 -14.57 -2.88 25.67
CA ASP A 200 -14.16 -3.19 24.31
C ASP A 200 -12.85 -2.46 23.98
N GLY A 201 -12.14 -2.98 22.96
CA GLY A 201 -10.90 -2.39 22.48
C GLY A 201 -11.14 -1.25 21.48
N ASN A 202 -10.02 -0.64 21.04
CA ASN A 202 -10.04 0.52 20.15
C ASN A 202 -10.18 0.13 18.66
N ASP A 203 -10.26 -1.17 18.38
CA ASP A 203 -10.35 -1.80 17.07
C ASP A 203 -9.07 -1.71 16.23
N LEU A 204 -9.01 -2.55 15.20
CA LEU A 204 -8.01 -2.46 14.13
C LEU A 204 -8.33 -1.25 13.25
N ASN A 205 -7.31 -0.47 12.86
CA ASN A 205 -7.51 0.64 11.94
C ASN A 205 -8.33 0.19 10.72
N VAL A 206 -9.36 0.94 10.39
CA VAL A 206 -10.33 0.57 9.35
C VAL A 206 -9.69 0.33 7.98
N LEU A 207 -8.64 1.08 7.61
CA LEU A 207 -7.88 0.88 6.37
C LEU A 207 -7.13 -0.46 6.34
N LEU A 208 -6.88 -1.06 7.51
CA LEU A 208 -6.20 -2.34 7.66
C LEU A 208 -7.17 -3.54 7.70
N GLN A 209 -8.48 -3.28 7.72
CA GLN A 209 -9.51 -4.32 7.73
C GLN A 209 -9.79 -4.87 6.32
N ASN A 210 -8.73 -5.30 5.65
CA ASN A 210 -8.75 -5.92 4.33
C ASN A 210 -8.00 -7.26 4.39
N TYR A 211 -8.37 -8.23 3.54
CA TYR A 211 -7.72 -9.56 3.53
C TYR A 211 -6.23 -9.49 3.17
N TRP A 212 -5.81 -8.50 2.37
CA TRP A 212 -4.40 -8.28 2.08
C TRP A 212 -3.58 -8.00 3.34
N MET A 213 -4.19 -7.34 4.33
CA MET A 213 -3.52 -7.07 5.61
C MET A 213 -3.27 -8.34 6.43
N VAL A 214 -3.99 -9.43 6.14
CA VAL A 214 -3.74 -10.74 6.76
C VAL A 214 -2.55 -11.44 6.11
N ILE A 215 -2.38 -11.34 4.79
CA ILE A 215 -1.40 -12.14 4.03
C ILE A 215 -0.15 -11.35 3.59
N HIS A 216 -0.30 -10.06 3.28
CA HIS A 216 0.80 -9.23 2.78
C HIS A 216 1.94 -9.02 3.80
N PRO A 217 1.69 -8.55 5.05
CA PRO A 217 2.78 -8.27 5.98
C PRO A 217 3.63 -9.50 6.32
N PRO A 218 3.08 -10.70 6.58
CA PRO A 218 3.90 -11.89 6.78
C PRO A 218 4.84 -12.19 5.62
N VAL A 219 4.38 -12.05 4.36
CA VAL A 219 5.21 -12.30 3.18
C VAL A 219 6.27 -11.22 3.02
N LEU A 220 5.92 -9.94 3.20
CA LEU A 220 6.87 -8.83 3.12
C LEU A 220 7.96 -8.95 4.20
N PHE A 221 7.57 -9.23 5.46
CA PHE A 221 8.51 -9.43 6.55
C PHE A 221 9.40 -10.64 6.35
N PHE A 222 8.89 -11.73 5.76
CA PHE A 222 9.73 -12.85 5.34
C PHE A 222 10.76 -12.40 4.29
N GLY A 223 10.34 -11.61 3.32
CA GLY A 223 11.23 -11.01 2.33
C GLY A 223 12.34 -10.20 2.99
N PHE A 224 12.01 -9.26 3.87
CA PHE A 224 12.97 -8.46 4.62
C PHE A 224 13.90 -9.31 5.50
N ALA A 225 13.35 -10.22 6.31
CA ALA A 225 14.10 -11.10 7.16
C ALA A 225 15.08 -11.96 6.38
N SER A 226 14.70 -12.47 5.21
CA SER A 226 15.54 -13.35 4.41
C SER A 226 16.78 -12.67 3.81
N THR A 227 16.78 -11.33 3.66
CA THR A 227 17.95 -10.57 3.15
C THR A 227 19.16 -10.65 4.07
N ILE A 228 18.95 -10.94 5.36
CA ILE A 228 20.07 -11.17 6.28
C ILE A 228 20.91 -12.37 5.88
N VAL A 229 20.35 -13.37 5.18
CA VAL A 229 21.07 -14.60 4.85
C VAL A 229 22.20 -14.34 3.84
N PRO A 230 22.00 -13.74 2.66
CA PRO A 230 23.09 -13.38 1.77
C PRO A 230 24.06 -12.38 2.40
N PHE A 231 23.59 -11.45 3.25
CA PHE A 231 24.44 -10.57 4.04
C PHE A 231 25.35 -11.35 4.99
N ALA A 232 24.79 -12.29 5.77
CA ALA A 232 25.55 -13.10 6.74
C ALA A 232 26.60 -13.98 6.05
N PHE A 233 26.29 -14.54 4.88
CA PHE A 233 27.29 -15.28 4.09
C PHE A 233 28.38 -14.35 3.57
N ALA A 234 28.06 -13.16 3.07
CA ALA A 234 29.05 -12.19 2.62
C ALA A 234 29.95 -11.72 3.77
N PHE A 235 29.37 -11.42 4.93
CA PHE A 235 30.07 -11.09 6.15
C PHE A 235 31.01 -12.23 6.60
N ALA A 236 30.49 -13.46 6.64
CA ALA A 236 31.25 -14.65 6.98
C ALA A 236 32.44 -14.87 6.04
N GLY A 237 32.26 -14.65 4.75
CA GLY A 237 33.31 -14.72 3.74
C GLY A 237 34.44 -13.72 3.99
N LEU A 238 34.11 -12.49 4.34
CA LEU A 238 35.07 -11.45 4.73
C LEU A 238 35.78 -11.79 6.04
N TRP A 239 35.04 -12.24 7.04
CA TRP A 239 35.55 -12.58 8.35
C TRP A 239 36.54 -13.75 8.31
N LYS A 240 36.20 -14.82 7.58
CA LYS A 240 37.05 -16.03 7.42
C LYS A 240 38.12 -15.85 6.34
N LYS A 241 38.20 -14.70 5.67
CA LYS A 241 39.09 -14.47 4.50
C LYS A 241 38.94 -15.52 3.39
N ASN A 242 37.76 -16.12 3.30
CA ASN A 242 37.40 -17.05 2.25
C ASN A 242 36.38 -16.40 1.33
N PHE A 243 36.87 -15.57 0.42
CA PHE A 243 36.08 -14.54 -0.26
C PHE A 243 35.11 -15.07 -1.31
N GLY A 244 35.29 -16.26 -1.86
CA GLY A 244 34.49 -16.73 -3.00
C GLY A 244 33.59 -17.93 -2.72
N GLU A 245 33.99 -18.80 -1.80
CA GLU A 245 33.35 -20.10 -1.61
C GLU A 245 31.92 -20.02 -1.05
N TRP A 246 31.65 -19.02 -0.24
CA TRP A 246 30.33 -18.75 0.33
C TRP A 246 29.26 -18.47 -0.72
N THR A 247 29.66 -17.99 -1.89
CA THR A 247 28.72 -17.56 -2.96
C THR A 247 27.82 -18.69 -3.46
N LYS A 248 28.32 -19.93 -3.49
CA LYS A 248 27.54 -21.12 -3.86
C LYS A 248 26.40 -21.40 -2.89
N MET A 249 26.64 -21.15 -1.59
CA MET A 249 25.66 -21.37 -0.55
C MET A 249 24.66 -20.21 -0.44
N ALA A 250 25.11 -18.99 -0.73
CA ALA A 250 24.27 -17.79 -0.65
C ALA A 250 23.30 -17.63 -1.80
N LEU A 251 23.65 -18.14 -3.02
CA LEU A 251 22.83 -17.91 -4.22
C LEU A 251 21.37 -18.37 -4.09
N PRO A 252 21.03 -19.59 -3.63
CA PRO A 252 19.64 -20.00 -3.46
C PRO A 252 18.87 -19.10 -2.49
N TRP A 253 19.53 -18.66 -1.41
CA TRP A 253 18.92 -17.77 -0.42
C TRP A 253 18.69 -16.36 -0.95
N ALA A 254 19.64 -15.83 -1.73
CA ALA A 254 19.47 -14.55 -2.40
C ALA A 254 18.31 -14.58 -3.39
N LEU A 255 18.16 -15.68 -4.16
CA LEU A 255 17.03 -15.88 -5.07
C LEU A 255 15.71 -16.00 -4.31
N LEU A 256 15.68 -16.76 -3.20
CA LEU A 256 14.49 -16.84 -2.33
C LEU A 256 14.09 -15.44 -1.83
N SER A 257 15.07 -14.70 -1.29
CA SER A 257 14.82 -13.34 -0.77
C SER A 257 14.26 -12.42 -1.87
N ALA A 258 14.83 -12.48 -3.08
CA ALA A 258 14.37 -11.66 -4.20
C ALA A 258 12.95 -12.01 -4.65
N ALA A 259 12.61 -13.30 -4.71
CA ALA A 259 11.26 -13.74 -5.07
C ALA A 259 10.24 -13.32 -4.02
N VAL A 260 10.50 -13.61 -2.75
CA VAL A 260 9.54 -13.35 -1.66
C VAL A 260 9.39 -11.85 -1.40
N LEU A 261 10.49 -11.10 -1.39
CA LEU A 261 10.43 -9.65 -1.18
C LEU A 261 9.71 -8.97 -2.35
N GLY A 262 10.00 -9.37 -3.60
CA GLY A 262 9.29 -8.83 -4.77
C GLY A 262 7.80 -9.13 -4.75
N VAL A 263 7.40 -10.36 -4.42
CA VAL A 263 5.98 -10.72 -4.24
C VAL A 263 5.37 -9.91 -3.09
N GLY A 264 6.06 -9.80 -1.95
CA GLY A 264 5.59 -9.02 -0.82
C GLY A 264 5.33 -7.55 -1.15
N ILE A 265 6.25 -6.89 -1.87
CA ILE A 265 6.07 -5.51 -2.34
C ILE A 265 4.81 -5.40 -3.20
N MET A 266 4.60 -6.32 -4.13
CA MET A 266 3.47 -6.25 -5.05
C MET A 266 2.13 -6.66 -4.42
N MET A 267 2.15 -7.49 -3.37
CA MET A 267 0.96 -7.70 -2.53
C MET A 267 0.57 -6.40 -1.80
N GLY A 268 1.54 -5.59 -1.38
CA GLY A 268 1.31 -4.25 -0.85
C GLY A 268 0.70 -3.30 -1.89
N ALA A 269 1.18 -3.37 -3.13
CA ALA A 269 0.60 -2.61 -4.24
C ALA A 269 -0.86 -3.03 -4.53
N ALA A 270 -1.19 -4.33 -4.43
CA ALA A 270 -2.56 -4.81 -4.55
C ALA A 270 -3.45 -4.35 -3.39
N TRP A 271 -2.93 -4.38 -2.16
CA TRP A 271 -3.62 -3.82 -1.01
C TRP A 271 -3.89 -2.32 -1.18
N ALA A 272 -2.91 -1.56 -1.63
CA ALA A 272 -3.06 -0.12 -1.91
C ALA A 272 -4.13 0.13 -3.00
N TYR A 273 -4.15 -0.70 -4.04
CA TYR A 273 -5.14 -0.64 -5.10
C TYR A 273 -6.56 -0.90 -4.60
N GLU A 274 -6.76 -1.88 -3.71
CA GLU A 274 -8.09 -2.26 -3.24
C GLU A 274 -8.58 -1.50 -2.00
N SER A 275 -7.67 -0.85 -1.24
CA SER A 275 -8.02 -0.27 0.06
C SER A 275 -7.80 1.23 0.17
N LEU A 276 -6.98 1.81 -0.71
CA LEU A 276 -6.64 3.22 -0.63
C LEU A 276 -7.29 4.05 -1.73
N SER A 277 -7.57 5.28 -1.40
CA SER A 277 -8.29 6.21 -2.28
C SER A 277 -7.39 7.09 -3.16
N PHE A 278 -6.07 6.81 -3.25
CA PHE A 278 -5.23 7.59 -4.15
C PHE A 278 -5.31 7.17 -5.64
N GLY A 279 -6.23 6.25 -5.95
CA GLY A 279 -6.60 5.92 -7.33
C GLY A 279 -5.51 5.21 -8.12
N GLY A 280 -4.83 4.24 -7.52
CA GLY A 280 -3.82 3.43 -8.17
C GLY A 280 -3.18 2.39 -7.24
N TYR A 281 -2.30 1.59 -7.81
CA TYR A 281 -1.57 0.54 -7.11
C TYR A 281 -0.18 0.98 -6.61
N TRP A 282 0.30 2.16 -7.00
CA TRP A 282 1.62 2.70 -6.64
C TRP A 282 1.61 4.23 -6.70
N ALA A 283 1.98 4.88 -5.62
CA ALA A 283 1.99 6.35 -5.50
C ALA A 283 3.39 6.93 -5.24
N TRP A 284 4.45 6.13 -5.27
CA TRP A 284 5.78 6.49 -4.79
C TRP A 284 5.77 6.99 -3.34
N ASP A 285 4.86 6.43 -2.54
CA ASP A 285 4.84 6.69 -1.11
C ASP A 285 6.20 6.34 -0.49
N PRO A 286 6.70 7.11 0.49
CA PRO A 286 7.97 6.83 1.13
C PRO A 286 8.13 5.41 1.68
N VAL A 287 7.05 4.76 2.15
CA VAL A 287 7.07 3.37 2.64
C VAL A 287 7.17 2.36 1.49
N GLU A 288 6.48 2.61 0.37
CA GLU A 288 6.62 1.84 -0.87
C GLU A 288 8.08 1.90 -1.36
N ASN A 289 8.64 3.10 -1.46
CA ASN A 289 10.02 3.34 -1.87
C ASN A 289 11.02 2.64 -0.96
N ALA A 290 10.79 2.71 0.36
CA ALA A 290 11.64 2.07 1.37
C ALA A 290 11.69 0.54 1.21
N SER A 291 10.63 -0.09 0.70
CA SER A 291 10.61 -1.53 0.42
C SER A 291 11.27 -1.88 -0.92
N LEU A 292 11.14 -1.04 -1.93
CA LEU A 292 11.67 -1.25 -3.27
C LEU A 292 13.20 -1.15 -3.33
N VAL A 293 13.80 -0.20 -2.62
CA VAL A 293 15.25 0.06 -2.63
C VAL A 293 16.08 -1.18 -2.25
N PRO A 294 15.85 -1.88 -1.10
CA PRO A 294 16.60 -3.08 -0.78
C PRO A 294 16.43 -4.19 -1.82
N TRP A 295 15.25 -4.30 -2.46
CA TRP A 295 15.01 -5.27 -3.51
C TRP A 295 15.86 -4.98 -4.77
N LEU A 296 15.93 -3.72 -5.23
CA LEU A 296 16.77 -3.32 -6.37
C LEU A 296 18.26 -3.66 -6.13
N ILE A 297 18.77 -3.38 -4.93
CA ILE A 297 20.14 -3.71 -4.54
C ILE A 297 20.37 -5.22 -4.46
N LEU A 298 19.38 -5.96 -3.95
CA LEU A 298 19.45 -7.43 -3.89
C LEU A 298 19.52 -8.04 -5.29
N ILE A 299 18.70 -7.56 -6.22
CA ILE A 299 18.74 -7.99 -7.64
C ILE A 299 20.09 -7.67 -8.25
N ALA A 300 20.65 -6.47 -8.02
CA ALA A 300 21.99 -6.12 -8.47
C ALA A 300 23.05 -7.10 -7.89
N GLY A 301 22.94 -7.42 -6.60
CA GLY A 301 23.81 -8.40 -5.93
C GLY A 301 23.74 -9.80 -6.52
N ILE A 302 22.54 -10.28 -6.88
CA ILE A 302 22.34 -11.56 -7.54
C ILE A 302 23.01 -11.58 -8.91
N HIS A 303 22.86 -10.53 -9.70
CA HIS A 303 23.49 -10.46 -11.03
C HIS A 303 25.02 -10.43 -10.94
N THR A 304 25.59 -9.66 -10.02
CA THR A 304 27.06 -9.65 -9.80
C THR A 304 27.57 -10.97 -9.25
N LEU A 305 26.78 -11.68 -8.43
CA LEU A 305 27.12 -13.03 -7.97
C LEU A 305 27.09 -14.06 -9.12
N LEU A 306 26.13 -13.95 -10.04
CA LEU A 306 26.08 -14.80 -11.23
C LEU A 306 27.25 -14.52 -12.18
N ILE A 307 27.67 -13.27 -12.34
CA ILE A 307 28.89 -12.89 -13.06
C ILE A 307 30.08 -13.60 -12.40
N TYR A 308 30.25 -13.46 -11.09
CA TYR A 308 31.34 -14.11 -10.38
C TYR A 308 31.33 -15.63 -10.56
N LYS A 309 30.19 -16.27 -10.44
CA LYS A 309 30.04 -17.73 -10.63
C LYS A 309 30.54 -18.23 -11.98
N HIS A 310 30.38 -17.44 -13.05
CA HIS A 310 30.71 -17.85 -14.41
C HIS A 310 32.07 -17.34 -14.92
N THR A 311 32.54 -16.21 -14.44
CA THR A 311 33.74 -15.54 -14.97
C THR A 311 34.81 -15.24 -13.93
N GLY A 312 34.45 -15.20 -12.65
CA GLY A 312 35.33 -14.77 -11.55
C GLY A 312 35.39 -13.25 -11.34
N HIS A 313 34.70 -12.46 -12.19
CA HIS A 313 34.60 -11.01 -12.04
C HIS A 313 33.59 -10.59 -10.97
N SER A 314 33.59 -9.34 -10.55
CA SER A 314 32.59 -8.66 -9.71
C SER A 314 32.42 -9.17 -8.26
N LEU A 315 33.36 -9.96 -7.73
CA LEU A 315 33.23 -10.47 -6.35
C LEU A 315 33.20 -9.35 -5.30
N ARG A 316 33.97 -8.28 -5.46
CA ARG A 316 33.98 -7.11 -4.58
C ARG A 316 32.61 -6.43 -4.55
N THR A 317 32.03 -6.22 -5.72
CA THR A 317 30.70 -5.61 -5.88
C THR A 317 29.60 -6.50 -5.29
N THR A 318 29.74 -7.83 -5.41
CA THR A 318 28.80 -8.79 -4.80
C THR A 318 28.77 -8.67 -3.27
N HIS A 319 29.93 -8.59 -2.61
CA HIS A 319 30.00 -8.35 -1.18
C HIS A 319 29.31 -7.03 -0.81
N LEU A 320 29.65 -5.95 -1.53
CA LEU A 320 29.08 -4.62 -1.29
C LEU A 320 27.56 -4.62 -1.40
N PHE A 321 27.01 -5.19 -2.47
CA PHE A 321 25.56 -5.18 -2.69
C PHE A 321 24.79 -6.02 -1.67
N PHE A 322 25.32 -7.14 -1.20
CA PHE A 322 24.65 -7.89 -0.14
C PHE A 322 24.74 -7.19 1.22
N ILE A 323 25.84 -6.49 1.50
CA ILE A 323 25.93 -5.61 2.70
C ILE A 323 24.89 -4.49 2.61
N LEU A 324 24.81 -3.83 1.47
CA LEU A 324 23.86 -2.72 1.26
C LEU A 324 22.41 -3.19 1.25
N SER A 325 22.10 -4.37 0.69
CA SER A 325 20.72 -4.87 0.63
C SER A 325 20.12 -5.02 2.04
N PHE A 326 20.82 -5.66 2.96
CA PHE A 326 20.37 -5.76 4.35
C PHE A 326 20.45 -4.40 5.06
N GLY A 327 21.48 -3.61 4.78
CA GLY A 327 21.60 -2.24 5.31
C GLY A 327 20.41 -1.37 4.95
N PHE A 328 19.91 -1.46 3.72
CA PHE A 328 18.72 -0.73 3.31
C PHE A 328 17.42 -1.29 3.90
N VAL A 329 17.34 -2.58 4.25
CA VAL A 329 16.22 -3.10 5.05
C VAL A 329 16.19 -2.46 6.44
N LEU A 330 17.34 -2.36 7.11
CA LEU A 330 17.43 -1.67 8.40
C LEU A 330 17.09 -0.18 8.28
N TYR A 331 17.59 0.48 7.24
CA TYR A 331 17.29 1.88 6.97
C TYR A 331 15.81 2.09 6.63
N SER A 332 15.20 1.20 5.86
CA SER A 332 13.76 1.21 5.56
C SER A 332 12.93 1.10 6.84
N THR A 333 13.33 0.19 7.74
CA THR A 333 12.68 0.05 9.06
C THR A 333 12.84 1.32 9.89
N PHE A 334 14.01 1.94 9.86
CA PHE A 334 14.24 3.22 10.51
C PHE A 334 13.30 4.31 9.97
N LEU A 335 13.19 4.46 8.66
CA LEU A 335 12.30 5.44 8.04
C LEU A 335 10.83 5.24 8.43
N THR A 336 10.36 3.99 8.39
CA THR A 336 8.93 3.67 8.54
C THR A 336 8.47 3.61 10.01
N ARG A 337 9.37 3.31 10.96
CA ARG A 337 9.00 3.04 12.36
C ARG A 337 9.34 4.16 13.34
N THR A 338 10.14 5.15 12.92
CA THR A 338 10.55 6.23 13.83
C THR A 338 9.67 7.47 13.76
N GLY A 339 8.60 7.45 12.98
CA GLY A 339 7.73 8.61 12.78
C GLY A 339 8.35 9.74 11.95
N ILE A 340 9.58 9.55 11.42
CA ILE A 340 10.25 10.60 10.62
C ILE A 340 9.55 10.89 9.29
N LEU A 341 8.73 9.97 8.81
CA LEU A 341 7.91 10.09 7.61
C LEU A 341 6.45 10.45 7.90
N GLY A 342 6.07 10.68 9.17
CA GLY A 342 4.68 10.85 9.59
C GLY A 342 3.87 11.84 8.78
N ASP A 343 4.48 12.96 8.40
CA ASP A 343 3.81 14.01 7.62
C ASP A 343 3.84 13.77 6.09
N THR A 344 4.56 12.75 5.64
CA THR A 344 4.83 12.53 4.19
C THR A 344 4.32 11.20 3.66
N SER A 345 3.85 10.30 4.54
CA SER A 345 3.36 8.98 4.16
C SER A 345 2.08 8.62 4.92
N VAL A 346 1.09 8.12 4.18
CA VAL A 346 -0.15 7.57 4.77
C VAL A 346 0.07 6.23 5.49
N HIS A 347 1.22 5.60 5.29
CA HIS A 347 1.60 4.31 5.86
C HIS A 347 2.58 4.43 7.04
N ALA A 348 3.04 5.65 7.37
CA ALA A 348 4.00 5.83 8.44
C ALA A 348 3.34 5.69 9.81
N PHE A 349 4.01 4.99 10.71
CA PHE A 349 3.60 4.97 12.11
C PHE A 349 3.91 6.31 12.75
N THR A 350 2.94 6.89 13.43
CA THR A 350 3.18 8.02 14.33
C THR A 350 3.95 7.48 15.53
N GLY A 351 5.26 7.73 15.53
CA GLY A 351 6.20 7.04 16.42
C GLY A 351 5.97 7.28 17.90
N GLU A 352 5.91 6.22 18.65
CA GLU A 352 6.03 6.26 20.10
C GLU A 352 7.50 6.39 20.51
N GLY A 353 7.96 7.62 20.69
CA GLY A 353 9.13 7.92 21.50
C GLY A 353 10.50 7.96 20.80
N LYS A 354 11.38 8.80 21.34
CA LYS A 354 12.77 9.00 20.91
C LYS A 354 13.63 7.72 21.03
N SER A 355 13.25 6.79 21.91
CA SER A 355 14.00 5.57 22.20
C SER A 355 14.17 4.68 20.98
N LEU A 356 13.10 4.42 20.21
CA LEU A 356 13.18 3.57 19.01
C LEU A 356 14.07 4.18 17.93
N PHE A 357 14.06 5.51 17.80
CA PHE A 357 14.92 6.22 16.85
C PHE A 357 16.41 5.90 17.07
N TYR A 358 16.90 6.02 18.30
CA TYR A 358 18.31 5.70 18.61
C TYR A 358 18.58 4.20 18.60
N HIS A 359 17.61 3.39 18.98
CA HIS A 359 17.76 1.93 19.02
C HIS A 359 17.97 1.34 17.62
N LEU A 360 17.16 1.77 16.63
CA LEU A 360 17.33 1.34 15.25
C LEU A 360 18.64 1.85 14.63
N GLN A 361 19.08 3.07 14.96
CA GLN A 361 20.38 3.57 14.53
C GLN A 361 21.53 2.75 15.13
N LEU A 362 21.40 2.38 16.40
CA LEU A 362 22.40 1.51 17.05
C LEU A 362 22.47 0.14 16.40
N PHE A 363 21.32 -0.50 16.16
CA PHE A 363 21.29 -1.79 15.45
C PHE A 363 21.94 -1.68 14.08
N MET A 364 21.55 -0.68 13.29
CA MET A 364 22.11 -0.42 11.97
C MET A 364 23.64 -0.21 12.03
N GLY A 365 24.12 0.59 12.99
CA GLY A 365 25.54 0.81 13.21
C GLY A 365 26.28 -0.47 13.58
N LEU A 366 25.78 -1.23 14.55
CA LEU A 366 26.40 -2.47 15.00
C LEU A 366 26.40 -3.58 13.92
N ALA A 367 25.45 -3.59 13.00
CA ALA A 367 25.42 -4.51 11.88
C ALA A 367 26.35 -4.09 10.73
N LEU A 368 26.31 -2.80 10.33
CA LEU A 368 26.96 -2.33 9.12
C LEU A 368 28.41 -1.89 9.33
N ILE A 369 28.75 -1.24 10.45
CA ILE A 369 30.11 -0.74 10.69
C ILE A 369 31.14 -1.90 10.67
N PRO A 370 30.93 -3.03 11.38
CA PRO A 370 31.84 -4.16 11.29
C PRO A 370 31.92 -4.76 9.89
N ALA A 371 30.79 -4.82 9.17
CA ALA A 371 30.76 -5.33 7.80
C ALA A 371 31.60 -4.46 6.84
N PHE A 372 31.45 -3.13 6.92
CA PHE A 372 32.25 -2.22 6.12
C PHE A 372 33.73 -2.21 6.53
N ILE A 373 34.05 -2.27 7.83
CA ILE A 373 35.44 -2.39 8.30
C ILE A 373 36.08 -3.64 7.71
N LEU A 374 35.41 -4.81 7.77
CA LEU A 374 35.92 -6.05 7.19
C LEU A 374 36.06 -5.94 5.66
N PHE A 375 35.10 -5.31 4.99
CA PHE A 375 35.12 -5.12 3.54
C PHE A 375 36.33 -4.27 3.12
N PHE A 376 36.49 -3.08 3.69
CA PHE A 376 37.59 -2.18 3.32
C PHE A 376 38.96 -2.72 3.73
N ARG A 377 39.08 -3.36 4.91
CA ARG A 377 40.32 -4.01 5.37
C ARG A 377 40.78 -5.11 4.42
N ASN A 378 39.82 -5.91 3.91
CA ASN A 378 40.15 -7.02 3.03
C ASN A 378 40.02 -6.64 1.53
N TYR A 379 39.73 -5.38 1.19
CA TYR A 379 39.41 -4.97 -0.19
C TYR A 379 40.47 -5.39 -1.21
N LYS A 380 41.74 -5.27 -0.84
CA LYS A 380 42.87 -5.66 -1.71
C LYS A 380 43.05 -7.17 -1.81
N ASP A 381 42.65 -7.91 -0.78
CA ASP A 381 42.81 -9.37 -0.67
C ASP A 381 41.69 -10.09 -1.41
N ILE A 382 40.51 -9.44 -1.60
CA ILE A 382 39.40 -10.00 -2.37
C ILE A 382 39.85 -10.19 -3.83
N PRO A 383 39.83 -11.44 -4.35
CA PRO A 383 40.24 -11.75 -5.72
C PRO A 383 39.53 -10.86 -6.75
N SER A 384 40.28 -10.27 -7.64
CA SER A 384 39.76 -9.49 -8.74
C SER A 384 40.57 -9.77 -10.01
N ILE A 385 39.90 -10.01 -11.10
CA ILE A 385 40.52 -10.18 -12.40
C ILE A 385 40.87 -8.80 -12.93
N LYS A 386 42.13 -8.61 -13.32
CA LYS A 386 42.62 -7.31 -13.84
C LYS A 386 42.32 -7.10 -15.33
N GLN A 387 41.99 -8.18 -16.04
CA GLN A 387 41.67 -8.11 -17.45
C GLN A 387 40.31 -7.43 -17.62
N GLU A 388 40.23 -6.48 -18.53
CA GLU A 388 38.97 -5.79 -18.88
C GLU A 388 37.97 -6.77 -19.50
N GLU A 389 36.70 -6.57 -19.16
CA GLU A 389 35.60 -7.34 -19.73
C GLU A 389 35.34 -6.87 -21.17
N SER A 390 35.13 -7.81 -22.06
CA SER A 390 34.79 -7.48 -23.47
C SER A 390 33.41 -6.86 -23.55
N GLY A 391 33.25 -5.74 -24.26
CA GLY A 391 31.94 -5.13 -24.53
C GLY A 391 30.96 -6.06 -25.31
N SER A 392 31.44 -7.18 -25.87
CA SER A 392 30.61 -8.22 -26.49
C SER A 392 30.28 -9.39 -25.55
N SER A 393 30.48 -9.22 -24.25
CA SER A 393 30.26 -10.26 -23.24
C SER A 393 28.96 -10.05 -22.47
N ARG A 394 28.39 -11.16 -22.00
CA ARG A 394 27.20 -11.13 -21.13
C ARG A 394 27.49 -10.45 -19.81
N GLU A 395 28.61 -10.74 -19.18
CA GLU A 395 29.01 -10.22 -17.88
C GLU A 395 29.13 -8.70 -17.85
N PHE A 396 29.70 -8.11 -18.91
CA PHE A 396 29.80 -6.66 -19.02
C PHE A 396 28.41 -6.00 -18.94
N TRP A 397 27.46 -6.44 -19.74
CA TRP A 397 26.11 -5.86 -19.77
C TRP A 397 25.27 -6.20 -18.53
N MET A 398 25.48 -7.38 -17.92
CA MET A 398 24.87 -7.69 -16.61
C MET A 398 25.40 -6.75 -15.52
N PHE A 399 26.70 -6.43 -15.55
CA PHE A 399 27.29 -5.47 -14.61
C PHE A 399 26.73 -4.06 -14.82
N ILE A 400 26.62 -3.60 -16.07
CA ILE A 400 25.95 -2.32 -16.39
C ILE A 400 24.51 -2.31 -15.87
N GLY A 401 23.74 -3.37 -16.08
CA GLY A 401 22.38 -3.50 -15.52
C GLY A 401 22.35 -3.42 -13.99
N SER A 402 23.31 -4.07 -13.32
CA SER A 402 23.44 -3.98 -11.87
C SER A 402 23.75 -2.56 -11.39
N LEU A 403 24.58 -1.84 -12.15
CA LEU A 403 24.89 -0.44 -11.86
C LEU A 403 23.66 0.47 -12.07
N VAL A 404 22.86 0.22 -13.10
CA VAL A 404 21.61 0.96 -13.35
C VAL A 404 20.61 0.75 -12.19
N PHE A 405 20.45 -0.48 -11.69
CA PHE A 405 19.63 -0.73 -10.51
C PHE A 405 20.16 -0.02 -9.27
N PHE A 406 21.46 -0.02 -9.06
CA PHE A 406 22.09 0.69 -7.96
C PHE A 406 21.84 2.20 -8.02
N LEU A 407 22.06 2.81 -9.19
CA LEU A 407 21.81 4.25 -9.38
C LEU A 407 20.32 4.58 -9.21
N SER A 408 19.43 3.75 -9.73
CA SER A 408 17.98 3.88 -9.49
C SER A 408 17.66 3.87 -8.00
N ALA A 409 18.20 2.91 -7.26
CA ALA A 409 18.02 2.81 -5.82
C ALA A 409 18.52 4.06 -5.07
N ILE A 410 19.68 4.61 -5.47
CA ILE A 410 20.22 5.86 -4.88
C ILE A 410 19.31 7.06 -5.15
N VAL A 411 18.77 7.19 -6.37
CA VAL A 411 17.82 8.26 -6.69
C VAL A 411 16.54 8.13 -5.86
N ILE A 412 15.98 6.93 -5.76
CA ILE A 412 14.75 6.69 -5.00
C ILE A 412 14.99 7.00 -3.52
N ILE A 413 16.02 6.41 -2.91
CA ILE A 413 16.25 6.60 -1.47
C ILE A 413 16.66 8.06 -1.15
N GLY A 414 17.40 8.71 -2.04
CA GLY A 414 17.79 10.11 -1.88
C GLY A 414 16.57 11.04 -1.77
N LYS A 415 15.61 10.90 -2.67
CA LYS A 415 14.35 11.66 -2.62
C LYS A 415 13.50 11.29 -1.43
N THR A 416 13.39 10.00 -1.10
CA THR A 416 12.61 9.50 0.04
C THR A 416 13.18 9.97 1.38
N SER A 417 14.50 10.20 1.45
CA SER A 417 15.21 10.61 2.67
C SER A 417 15.21 12.14 2.91
N LEU A 418 14.47 12.93 2.14
CA LEU A 418 14.40 14.38 2.35
C LEU A 418 14.03 14.80 3.79
N PRO A 419 13.07 14.16 4.49
CA PRO A 419 12.79 14.46 5.90
C PRO A 419 14.00 14.21 6.82
N VAL A 420 14.75 13.13 6.57
CA VAL A 420 15.99 12.82 7.32
C VAL A 420 17.05 13.87 7.06
N LEU A 421 17.26 14.23 5.80
CA LEU A 421 18.21 15.26 5.40
C LEU A 421 17.87 16.61 6.05
N ASN A 422 16.63 17.02 6.00
CA ASN A 422 16.14 18.25 6.64
C ASN A 422 16.40 18.24 8.15
N LYS A 423 16.18 17.11 8.83
CA LYS A 423 16.44 16.96 10.26
C LYS A 423 17.94 17.06 10.57
N ILE A 424 18.80 16.44 9.76
CA ILE A 424 20.26 16.54 9.88
C ILE A 424 20.71 17.99 9.65
N MET A 425 20.22 18.64 8.58
CA MET A 425 20.56 20.03 8.26
C MET A 425 20.16 20.98 9.38
N SER A 426 18.94 20.81 9.92
CA SER A 426 18.45 21.58 11.07
C SER A 426 19.31 21.38 12.32
N SER A 427 19.73 20.15 12.60
CA SER A 427 20.61 19.85 13.73
C SER A 427 22.01 20.46 13.55
N LEU A 428 22.57 20.39 12.34
CA LEU A 428 23.87 20.99 12.02
C LEU A 428 23.84 22.53 12.01
N SER A 429 22.72 23.14 11.65
CA SER A 429 22.57 24.61 11.65
C SER A 429 22.70 25.23 13.03
N GLY A 430 22.39 24.46 14.10
CA GLY A 430 22.65 24.86 15.48
C GLY A 430 24.12 24.84 15.89
N ILE A 431 24.97 24.16 15.09
CA ILE A 431 26.41 24.00 15.39
C ILE A 431 27.27 24.80 14.41
N LEU A 432 26.87 24.86 13.13
CA LEU A 432 27.64 25.45 12.05
C LEU A 432 26.93 26.68 11.45
N PRO A 433 27.59 27.82 11.26
CA PRO A 433 26.96 29.10 10.86
C PRO A 433 26.66 29.19 9.34
N PHE A 434 26.40 28.07 8.68
CA PHE A 434 26.14 28.07 7.22
C PHE A 434 24.66 28.31 6.91
N LYS A 435 24.33 29.40 6.25
CA LYS A 435 22.94 29.80 5.91
C LYS A 435 22.15 28.76 5.10
N PHE A 436 22.83 27.92 4.29
CA PHE A 436 22.14 26.89 3.51
C PHE A 436 21.57 25.75 4.39
N LEU A 437 22.12 25.53 5.60
CA LEU A 437 21.64 24.52 6.54
C LEU A 437 20.25 24.86 7.13
N ASN A 438 19.85 26.12 7.08
CA ASN A 438 18.57 26.60 7.56
C ASN A 438 17.43 26.47 6.51
N ARG A 439 17.74 25.97 5.32
CA ARG A 439 16.75 25.80 4.26
C ARG A 439 16.28 24.37 4.20
N ALA A 440 15.03 24.12 4.60
CA ALA A 440 14.40 22.82 4.36
C ALA A 440 14.17 22.61 2.86
N VAL A 441 14.48 21.43 2.39
CA VAL A 441 14.20 21.00 1.02
C VAL A 441 12.78 20.42 1.00
N ALA A 442 11.88 21.05 0.24
CA ALA A 442 10.52 20.59 0.08
C ALA A 442 10.45 19.40 -0.91
N PRO A 443 9.57 18.42 -0.66
CA PRO A 443 9.29 17.40 -1.67
C PRO A 443 8.65 18.03 -2.91
N PRO A 444 8.77 17.40 -4.09
CA PRO A 444 8.11 17.87 -5.30
C PRO A 444 6.59 17.93 -5.09
N GLU A 445 5.94 18.97 -5.65
CA GLU A 445 4.48 19.11 -5.64
C GLU A 445 3.78 17.91 -6.30
N ASP A 446 4.30 17.46 -7.46
CA ASP A 446 3.88 16.25 -8.15
C ASP A 446 4.96 15.17 -7.94
N GLN A 447 4.78 14.41 -6.90
CA GLN A 447 5.72 13.37 -6.49
C GLN A 447 5.74 12.22 -7.50
N GLU A 448 4.59 11.81 -8.01
CA GLU A 448 4.48 10.72 -8.96
C GLU A 448 5.25 11.03 -10.25
N PHE A 449 5.02 12.17 -10.85
CA PHE A 449 5.75 12.58 -12.05
C PHE A 449 7.24 12.76 -11.80
N ALA A 450 7.63 13.31 -10.65
CA ALA A 450 9.04 13.53 -10.30
C ALA A 450 9.85 12.23 -10.19
N TYR A 451 9.23 11.10 -9.82
CA TYR A 451 9.87 9.79 -9.89
C TYR A 451 9.76 9.19 -11.29
N ASN A 452 8.59 9.22 -11.89
CA ASN A 452 8.30 8.56 -13.17
C ASN A 452 9.19 9.08 -14.30
N GLN A 453 9.48 10.40 -14.36
CA GLN A 453 10.36 10.99 -15.37
C GLN A 453 11.81 10.44 -15.36
N ILE A 454 12.28 9.93 -14.23
CA ILE A 454 13.61 9.32 -14.12
C ILE A 454 13.51 7.81 -14.31
N GLN A 455 12.54 7.16 -13.64
CA GLN A 455 12.42 5.72 -13.62
C GLN A 455 12.00 5.13 -14.97
N ILE A 456 11.38 5.92 -15.85
CA ILE A 456 11.06 5.47 -17.20
C ILE A 456 12.33 5.17 -18.00
N PHE A 457 13.39 5.99 -17.87
CA PHE A 457 14.67 5.72 -18.53
C PHE A 457 15.37 4.49 -17.96
N VAL A 458 15.29 4.30 -16.64
CA VAL A 458 15.78 3.08 -15.98
C VAL A 458 15.04 1.86 -16.54
N ALA A 459 13.71 1.91 -16.65
CA ALA A 459 12.88 0.84 -17.17
C ALA A 459 13.25 0.51 -18.64
N ILE A 460 13.43 1.52 -19.49
CA ILE A 460 13.86 1.36 -20.89
C ILE A 460 15.20 0.64 -20.96
N ILE A 461 16.22 1.13 -20.22
CA ILE A 461 17.56 0.55 -20.23
C ILE A 461 17.52 -0.91 -19.76
N ILE A 462 16.86 -1.18 -18.63
CA ILE A 462 16.78 -2.53 -18.07
C ILE A 462 16.00 -3.47 -18.99
N ALA A 463 14.92 -3.02 -19.62
CA ALA A 463 14.15 -3.82 -20.56
C ALA A 463 15.00 -4.22 -21.78
N VAL A 464 15.76 -3.28 -22.36
CA VAL A 464 16.68 -3.56 -23.46
C VAL A 464 17.78 -4.54 -23.03
N LEU A 465 18.43 -4.27 -21.89
CA LEU A 465 19.48 -5.16 -21.39
C LEU A 465 18.96 -6.56 -21.10
N THR A 466 17.78 -6.67 -20.52
CA THR A 466 17.13 -7.96 -20.22
C THR A 466 16.86 -8.77 -21.48
N GLY A 467 16.46 -8.13 -22.57
CA GLY A 467 16.26 -8.79 -23.87
C GLY A 467 17.55 -9.17 -24.57
N LEU A 468 18.53 -8.27 -24.61
CA LEU A 468 19.77 -8.45 -25.37
C LEU A 468 20.75 -9.41 -24.71
N THR A 469 20.99 -9.27 -23.39
CA THR A 469 22.09 -9.95 -22.69
C THR A 469 21.95 -11.48 -22.69
N GLN A 470 20.73 -12.01 -22.79
CA GLN A 470 20.49 -13.44 -22.86
C GLN A 470 21.15 -14.10 -24.11
N TYR A 471 21.28 -13.33 -25.20
CA TYR A 471 21.87 -13.81 -26.44
C TYR A 471 23.39 -13.68 -26.49
N LEU A 472 23.99 -13.02 -25.52
CA LEU A 472 25.44 -12.94 -25.36
C LEU A 472 25.98 -14.15 -24.61
N LYS A 473 27.19 -14.56 -24.95
CA LYS A 473 27.95 -15.56 -24.21
C LYS A 473 28.80 -14.88 -23.15
N TYR A 474 29.15 -15.61 -22.10
CA TYR A 474 30.16 -15.16 -21.17
C TYR A 474 31.53 -15.07 -21.89
N LYS A 475 32.34 -14.08 -21.50
CA LYS A 475 33.67 -13.70 -22.02
C LYS A 475 33.63 -13.03 -23.38
N ASN A 476 33.13 -13.66 -24.44
CA ASN A 476 33.09 -13.07 -25.77
C ASN A 476 31.99 -13.68 -26.64
N THR A 477 31.39 -12.83 -27.46
CA THR A 477 30.32 -13.24 -28.42
C THR A 477 30.70 -12.75 -29.82
N SER A 478 30.82 -13.65 -30.80
CA SER A 478 31.03 -13.23 -32.19
C SER A 478 29.77 -12.51 -32.73
N SER A 479 29.97 -11.44 -33.47
CA SER A 479 28.89 -10.64 -34.09
C SER A 479 27.97 -11.52 -34.95
N LYS A 480 28.52 -12.41 -35.77
CA LYS A 480 27.75 -13.36 -36.61
C LYS A 480 26.81 -14.26 -35.78
N PHE A 481 27.30 -14.77 -34.63
CA PHE A 481 26.49 -15.61 -33.75
C PHE A 481 25.35 -14.78 -33.12
N PHE A 482 25.67 -13.60 -32.60
CA PHE A 482 24.71 -12.71 -31.97
C PHE A 482 23.56 -12.33 -32.92
N TRP A 483 23.88 -11.79 -34.10
CA TRP A 483 22.86 -11.37 -35.07
C TRP A 483 21.99 -12.53 -35.57
N LYS A 484 22.59 -13.72 -35.77
CA LYS A 484 21.82 -14.92 -36.16
C LYS A 484 20.76 -15.30 -35.12
N GLN A 485 21.04 -15.07 -33.83
CA GLN A 485 20.14 -15.50 -32.75
C GLN A 485 19.07 -14.43 -32.43
N ILE A 486 19.41 -13.14 -32.53
CA ILE A 486 18.58 -12.05 -32.03
C ILE A 486 17.67 -11.45 -33.12
N LEU A 487 17.99 -11.66 -34.40
CA LEU A 487 17.28 -11.00 -35.52
C LEU A 487 15.78 -11.30 -35.50
N VAL A 488 15.40 -12.57 -35.40
CA VAL A 488 13.99 -12.99 -35.38
C VAL A 488 13.23 -12.44 -34.19
N PRO A 489 13.70 -12.59 -32.93
CA PRO A 489 13.05 -11.93 -31.77
C PRO A 489 12.92 -10.44 -31.94
N THR A 490 13.91 -9.76 -32.50
CA THR A 490 13.87 -8.32 -32.71
C THR A 490 12.79 -7.92 -33.73
N ILE A 491 12.70 -8.59 -34.85
CA ILE A 491 11.68 -8.36 -35.89
C ILE A 491 10.28 -8.54 -35.28
N LEU A 492 10.07 -9.65 -34.55
CA LEU A 492 8.78 -9.93 -33.91
C LEU A 492 8.43 -8.86 -32.87
N SER A 493 9.42 -8.39 -32.09
CA SER A 493 9.21 -7.36 -31.09
C SER A 493 8.88 -6.01 -31.71
N VAL A 494 9.56 -5.63 -32.79
CA VAL A 494 9.27 -4.40 -33.54
C VAL A 494 7.87 -4.46 -34.13
N ALA A 495 7.50 -5.58 -34.77
CA ALA A 495 6.16 -5.76 -35.31
C ALA A 495 5.07 -5.67 -34.20
N ALA A 496 5.27 -6.36 -33.08
CA ALA A 496 4.34 -6.28 -31.94
C ALA A 496 4.26 -4.86 -31.35
N ALA A 497 5.40 -4.18 -31.20
CA ALA A 497 5.43 -2.79 -30.71
C ALA A 497 4.69 -1.85 -31.66
N THR A 498 4.93 -2.00 -32.98
CA THR A 498 4.23 -1.20 -33.99
C THR A 498 2.71 -1.40 -33.90
N LEU A 499 2.25 -2.65 -33.77
CA LEU A 499 0.81 -2.92 -33.62
C LEU A 499 0.24 -2.30 -32.34
N VAL A 500 0.92 -2.47 -31.19
CA VAL A 500 0.45 -1.90 -29.92
C VAL A 500 0.43 -0.37 -29.97
N LEU A 501 1.43 0.27 -30.56
CA LEU A 501 1.50 1.73 -30.64
C LEU A 501 0.53 2.31 -31.68
N ALA A 502 0.29 1.61 -32.81
CA ALA A 502 -0.62 2.05 -33.85
C ALA A 502 -2.11 1.91 -33.44
N PHE A 503 -2.45 0.83 -32.76
CA PHE A 503 -3.85 0.51 -32.42
C PHE A 503 -4.18 0.67 -30.93
N GLY A 504 -3.15 0.91 -30.09
CA GLY A 504 -3.31 0.95 -28.63
C GLY A 504 -3.87 2.25 -28.08
N ASP A 505 -4.00 3.30 -28.90
CA ASP A 505 -4.47 4.64 -28.46
C ASP A 505 -3.77 5.15 -27.20
N ILE A 506 -2.44 5.25 -27.25
CA ILE A 506 -1.60 5.66 -26.12
C ILE A 506 -1.30 7.16 -26.28
N ASN A 507 -2.11 8.00 -25.63
CA ASN A 507 -2.10 9.46 -25.74
C ASN A 507 -1.90 10.16 -24.40
N TYR A 508 -1.02 9.62 -23.56
CA TYR A 508 -0.74 10.22 -22.25
C TYR A 508 -0.09 11.59 -22.40
N TYR A 509 -0.68 12.58 -21.76
CA TYR A 509 -0.12 13.93 -21.71
C TYR A 509 0.07 14.39 -20.28
N HIS A 510 1.26 14.91 -19.98
CA HIS A 510 1.58 15.56 -18.72
C HIS A 510 2.14 16.96 -19.00
N PRO A 511 1.62 18.03 -18.37
CA PRO A 511 2.01 19.42 -18.71
C PRO A 511 3.52 19.69 -18.61
N ARG A 512 4.19 19.08 -17.62
CA ARG A 512 5.64 19.23 -17.41
C ARG A 512 6.49 18.33 -18.30
N GLY A 513 5.93 17.22 -18.79
CA GLY A 513 6.65 16.22 -19.60
C GLY A 513 6.48 16.39 -21.10
N GLY A 514 5.35 16.93 -21.52
CA GLY A 514 4.99 17.15 -22.91
C GLY A 514 5.11 15.90 -23.78
N TYR A 515 5.33 16.07 -25.07
CA TYR A 515 5.51 14.99 -26.04
C TYR A 515 6.80 14.18 -25.81
N GLY A 516 7.82 14.76 -25.15
CA GLY A 516 9.04 14.02 -24.83
C GLY A 516 8.81 12.86 -23.86
N PHE A 517 7.97 13.07 -22.87
CA PHE A 517 7.60 12.00 -21.91
C PHE A 517 6.70 10.94 -22.57
N LEU A 518 5.77 11.34 -23.44
CA LEU A 518 4.97 10.41 -24.25
C LEU A 518 5.86 9.53 -25.15
N ALA A 519 6.86 10.11 -25.80
CA ALA A 519 7.82 9.36 -26.61
C ALA A 519 8.62 8.35 -25.76
N ALA A 520 8.99 8.73 -24.53
CA ALA A 520 9.63 7.82 -23.59
C ALA A 520 8.70 6.67 -23.17
N ILE A 521 7.40 6.92 -22.97
CA ILE A 521 6.40 5.87 -22.71
C ILE A 521 6.31 4.91 -23.92
N TRP A 522 6.21 5.40 -25.14
CA TRP A 522 6.18 4.58 -26.36
C TRP A 522 7.43 3.71 -26.47
N LEU A 523 8.61 4.31 -26.27
CA LEU A 523 9.86 3.57 -26.27
C LEU A 523 9.89 2.52 -25.13
N GLY A 524 9.42 2.87 -23.96
CA GLY A 524 9.32 1.96 -22.82
C GLY A 524 8.43 0.74 -23.10
N ILE A 525 7.27 0.94 -23.73
CA ILE A 525 6.37 -0.12 -24.17
C ILE A 525 7.06 -1.02 -25.20
N ALA A 526 7.71 -0.44 -26.20
CA ALA A 526 8.43 -1.19 -27.22
C ALA A 526 9.58 -2.02 -26.60
N CYS A 527 10.36 -1.45 -25.70
CA CYS A 527 11.44 -2.15 -25.00
C CYS A 527 10.93 -3.25 -24.04
N SER A 528 9.78 -3.02 -23.38
CA SER A 528 9.15 -4.04 -22.52
C SER A 528 8.63 -5.22 -23.33
N LEU A 529 8.00 -4.99 -24.47
CA LEU A 529 7.63 -6.04 -25.43
C LEU A 529 8.86 -6.80 -25.95
N TYR A 530 9.95 -6.06 -26.22
CA TYR A 530 11.21 -6.67 -26.60
C TYR A 530 11.75 -7.59 -25.49
N ALA A 531 11.73 -7.16 -24.24
CA ALA A 531 12.14 -7.99 -23.11
C ALA A 531 11.31 -9.29 -23.02
N VAL A 532 9.99 -9.18 -23.18
CA VAL A 532 9.07 -10.34 -23.16
C VAL A 532 9.38 -11.30 -24.30
N ILE A 533 9.33 -10.81 -25.54
CA ILE A 533 9.44 -11.65 -26.74
C ILE A 533 10.82 -12.25 -26.87
N ALA A 534 11.89 -11.47 -26.61
CA ALA A 534 13.26 -11.97 -26.70
C ALA A 534 13.53 -13.06 -25.67
N ASN A 535 13.10 -12.90 -24.43
CA ASN A 535 13.29 -13.93 -23.40
C ASN A 535 12.41 -15.16 -23.64
N ALA A 536 11.18 -15.01 -24.09
CA ALA A 536 10.32 -16.11 -24.49
C ALA A 536 10.95 -16.91 -25.66
N ALA A 537 11.42 -16.21 -26.71
CA ALA A 537 12.11 -16.84 -27.83
C ALA A 537 13.41 -17.55 -27.40
N TYR A 538 14.15 -16.98 -26.43
CA TYR A 538 15.39 -17.60 -25.93
C TYR A 538 15.15 -18.97 -25.25
N ILE A 539 13.99 -19.19 -24.65
CA ILE A 539 13.62 -20.50 -24.08
C ILE A 539 13.70 -21.60 -25.19
N TRP A 540 13.29 -21.28 -26.41
CA TRP A 540 13.30 -22.23 -27.54
C TRP A 540 14.63 -22.21 -28.30
N ILE A 541 15.16 -21.03 -28.60
CA ILE A 541 16.38 -20.84 -29.38
C ILE A 541 17.63 -21.23 -28.57
N GLY A 542 17.75 -20.67 -27.35
CA GLY A 542 18.94 -20.85 -26.49
C GLY A 542 18.88 -22.09 -25.63
N MET A 543 17.72 -22.37 -25.01
CA MET A 543 17.55 -23.45 -24.03
C MET A 543 16.90 -24.72 -24.64
N LYS A 544 16.57 -24.69 -25.94
CA LYS A 544 15.97 -25.82 -26.67
C LYS A 544 14.70 -26.37 -26.00
N GLY A 545 13.83 -25.49 -25.52
CA GLY A 545 12.57 -25.83 -24.85
C GLY A 545 12.70 -26.42 -23.43
N LYS A 546 13.89 -26.45 -22.84
CA LYS A 546 14.12 -27.01 -21.49
C LYS A 546 13.68 -26.01 -20.40
N LEU A 547 12.40 -25.98 -20.07
CA LEU A 547 11.82 -25.03 -19.09
C LEU A 547 12.53 -25.04 -17.74
N ARG A 548 12.92 -26.24 -17.25
CA ARG A 548 13.66 -26.37 -15.99
C ARG A 548 15.00 -25.62 -15.97
N LEU A 549 15.59 -25.38 -17.12
CA LEU A 549 16.86 -24.64 -17.29
C LEU A 549 16.60 -23.16 -17.60
N SER A 550 15.38 -22.79 -17.90
CA SER A 550 15.00 -21.46 -18.41
C SER A 550 14.51 -20.51 -17.34
N GLY A 551 14.69 -20.82 -16.03
CA GLY A 551 14.13 -20.03 -14.93
C GLY A 551 14.47 -18.54 -15.03
N GLY A 552 15.72 -18.18 -15.37
CA GLY A 552 16.10 -16.77 -15.58
C GLY A 552 15.35 -16.10 -16.73
N SER A 553 15.15 -16.80 -17.87
CA SER A 553 14.40 -16.26 -19.01
C SER A 553 12.90 -16.11 -18.65
N ILE A 554 12.33 -17.09 -17.92
CA ILE A 554 10.94 -17.00 -17.44
C ILE A 554 10.79 -15.79 -16.49
N ALA A 555 11.73 -15.62 -15.56
CA ALA A 555 11.71 -14.45 -14.66
C ALA A 555 11.77 -13.12 -15.44
N HIS A 556 12.58 -13.06 -16.49
CA HIS A 556 12.70 -11.87 -17.33
C HIS A 556 11.47 -11.65 -18.24
N VAL A 557 10.80 -12.71 -18.71
CA VAL A 557 9.47 -12.59 -19.35
C VAL A 557 8.48 -11.95 -18.40
N GLY A 558 8.40 -12.46 -17.16
CA GLY A 558 7.52 -11.89 -16.13
C GLY A 558 7.85 -10.43 -15.84
N PHE A 559 9.11 -10.10 -15.67
CA PHE A 559 9.54 -8.72 -15.42
C PHE A 559 9.22 -7.78 -16.60
N GLY A 560 9.41 -8.23 -17.84
CA GLY A 560 8.99 -7.47 -19.02
C GLY A 560 7.47 -7.23 -19.05
N LEU A 561 6.65 -8.22 -18.62
CA LEU A 561 5.20 -8.06 -18.48
C LEU A 561 4.84 -7.09 -17.35
N VAL A 562 5.59 -7.08 -16.22
CA VAL A 562 5.42 -6.08 -15.16
C VAL A 562 5.61 -4.68 -15.71
N LEU A 563 6.72 -4.42 -16.41
CA LEU A 563 6.99 -3.11 -17.01
C LEU A 563 5.91 -2.73 -18.06
N LEU A 564 5.52 -3.68 -18.90
CA LEU A 564 4.48 -3.46 -19.90
C LEU A 564 3.14 -3.11 -19.23
N GLY A 565 2.74 -3.87 -18.20
CA GLY A 565 1.51 -3.64 -17.44
C GLY A 565 1.49 -2.28 -16.75
N ILE A 566 2.61 -1.88 -16.13
CA ILE A 566 2.78 -0.54 -15.53
C ILE A 566 2.57 0.54 -16.60
N LEU A 567 3.29 0.45 -17.71
CA LEU A 567 3.25 1.50 -18.75
C LEU A 567 1.89 1.59 -19.43
N LEU A 568 1.24 0.47 -19.74
CA LEU A 568 -0.09 0.45 -20.34
C LEU A 568 -1.17 0.94 -19.36
N SER A 569 -1.18 0.43 -18.13
CA SER A 569 -2.19 0.79 -17.14
C SER A 569 -2.10 2.26 -16.74
N SER A 570 -0.88 2.77 -16.48
CA SER A 570 -0.69 4.17 -16.08
C SER A 570 -0.89 5.16 -17.23
N SER A 571 -0.45 4.83 -18.46
CA SER A 571 -0.57 5.75 -19.62
C SER A 571 -1.97 5.81 -20.21
N LYS A 572 -2.81 4.83 -19.95
CA LYS A 572 -4.20 4.75 -20.45
C LYS A 572 -5.24 4.84 -19.33
N LYS A 573 -4.83 5.24 -18.14
CA LYS A 573 -5.76 5.51 -17.05
C LYS A 573 -6.75 6.57 -17.48
N GLU A 574 -8.04 6.24 -17.46
CA GLU A 574 -9.13 7.10 -17.88
C GLU A 574 -10.01 7.47 -16.68
N ILE A 575 -10.30 8.77 -16.52
CA ILE A 575 -11.28 9.22 -15.55
C ILE A 575 -12.65 9.05 -16.18
N LEU A 576 -13.54 8.29 -15.52
CA LEU A 576 -14.91 8.07 -15.99
C LEU A 576 -15.90 9.07 -15.37
N SER A 577 -15.60 9.56 -14.17
CA SER A 577 -16.50 10.35 -13.32
C SER A 577 -16.44 11.86 -13.57
N TYR A 578 -16.38 12.29 -14.82
CA TYR A 578 -16.50 13.73 -15.09
C TYR A 578 -17.86 14.24 -14.60
N ASN A 579 -17.86 15.47 -14.04
CA ASN A 579 -19.06 16.07 -13.46
C ASN A 579 -20.09 16.40 -14.53
N THR A 580 -20.95 15.45 -14.84
CA THR A 580 -22.09 15.59 -15.77
C THR A 580 -23.38 15.93 -15.03
N SER A 581 -23.45 15.79 -13.72
CA SER A 581 -24.64 16.10 -12.91
C SER A 581 -24.86 17.61 -12.71
N GLY A 582 -23.81 18.41 -12.94
CA GLY A 582 -23.82 19.84 -12.65
C GLY A 582 -23.78 20.19 -11.16
N ILE A 583 -23.69 19.20 -10.27
CA ILE A 583 -23.59 19.40 -8.82
C ILE A 583 -22.12 19.38 -8.44
N SER A 584 -21.62 20.52 -7.96
CA SER A 584 -20.22 20.67 -7.56
C SER A 584 -20.11 20.73 -6.06
N ILE A 585 -19.40 19.75 -5.47
CA ILE A 585 -19.04 19.76 -4.05
C ILE A 585 -17.63 20.35 -3.94
N PRO A 586 -17.44 21.44 -3.20
CA PRO A 586 -16.10 21.99 -2.98
C PRO A 586 -15.28 21.06 -2.10
N PHE A 587 -14.03 20.85 -2.50
CA PHE A 587 -13.02 20.14 -1.70
C PHE A 587 -12.10 21.15 -1.00
N ASP A 588 -11.52 20.77 0.12
CA ASP A 588 -10.54 21.58 0.82
C ASP A 588 -9.32 21.85 -0.05
N ALA A 589 -8.68 23.00 0.14
CA ALA A 589 -7.50 23.41 -0.63
C ALA A 589 -6.31 22.43 -0.48
N SER A 590 -6.27 21.66 0.60
CA SER A 590 -5.30 20.59 0.84
C SER A 590 -5.63 19.29 0.10
N SER A 591 -6.86 19.14 -0.39
CA SER A 591 -7.28 17.95 -1.14
C SER A 591 -6.70 17.94 -2.55
N LYS A 592 -6.26 16.77 -3.01
CA LYS A 592 -5.84 16.55 -4.40
C LYS A 592 -7.03 16.37 -5.36
N GLU A 593 -8.26 16.35 -4.84
CA GLU A 593 -9.47 16.14 -5.64
C GLU A 593 -9.86 17.41 -6.41
N LYS A 594 -10.24 17.21 -7.68
CA LYS A 594 -10.73 18.28 -8.55
C LYS A 594 -12.23 18.13 -8.77
N THR A 595 -12.98 19.18 -8.53
CA THR A 595 -14.44 19.17 -8.63
C THR A 595 -14.95 18.66 -9.99
N GLY A 596 -14.27 18.98 -11.08
CA GLY A 596 -14.66 18.54 -12.43
C GLY A 596 -14.42 17.06 -12.75
N GLU A 597 -13.60 16.38 -11.94
CA GLU A 597 -13.27 14.96 -12.10
C GLU A 597 -14.11 14.05 -11.17
N ASN A 598 -15.02 14.63 -10.40
CA ASN A 598 -15.87 13.95 -9.43
C ASN A 598 -17.33 14.07 -9.81
N LEU A 599 -18.06 12.96 -9.85
CA LEU A 599 -19.48 12.90 -10.18
C LEU A 599 -20.32 12.79 -8.92
N THR A 600 -21.20 13.74 -8.70
CA THR A 600 -22.16 13.72 -7.60
C THR A 600 -23.46 13.07 -8.06
N LEU A 601 -23.85 11.97 -7.44
CA LEU A 601 -25.05 11.21 -7.71
C LEU A 601 -26.09 11.47 -6.62
N VAL A 602 -27.24 11.97 -6.99
CA VAL A 602 -28.40 12.05 -6.11
C VAL A 602 -29.12 10.70 -6.12
N LYS A 603 -29.60 10.26 -4.97
CA LYS A 603 -30.26 8.96 -4.82
C LYS A 603 -31.44 8.80 -5.80
N GLY A 604 -31.46 7.70 -6.54
CA GLY A 604 -32.49 7.37 -7.53
C GLY A 604 -32.40 8.14 -8.85
N VAL A 605 -31.42 9.05 -9.02
CA VAL A 605 -31.27 9.84 -10.25
C VAL A 605 -30.22 9.19 -11.15
N LYS A 606 -30.61 8.92 -12.40
CA LYS A 606 -29.73 8.35 -13.42
C LYS A 606 -28.84 9.44 -14.02
N ASN A 607 -27.55 9.26 -14.00
CA ASN A 607 -26.54 10.21 -14.48
C ASN A 607 -25.68 9.61 -15.60
N ASP A 608 -25.18 10.47 -16.47
CA ASP A 608 -24.26 10.09 -17.55
C ASP A 608 -22.82 9.99 -17.01
N MET A 609 -22.17 8.82 -17.18
CA MET A 609 -20.77 8.61 -16.91
C MET A 609 -20.08 8.04 -18.17
N GLY A 610 -20.04 8.80 -19.24
CA GLY A 610 -19.41 8.42 -20.49
C GLY A 610 -20.02 7.17 -21.13
N ARG A 611 -19.45 5.99 -20.92
CA ARG A 611 -19.93 4.71 -21.46
C ARG A 611 -21.10 4.11 -20.68
N TYR A 612 -21.30 4.57 -19.44
CA TYR A 612 -22.29 4.05 -18.53
C TYR A 612 -23.34 5.10 -18.17
N TRP A 613 -24.55 4.63 -17.94
CA TRP A 613 -25.52 5.29 -17.09
C TRP A 613 -25.29 4.81 -15.66
N VAL A 614 -25.25 5.74 -14.70
CA VAL A 614 -24.95 5.40 -13.31
C VAL A 614 -26.04 5.95 -12.39
N THR A 615 -26.46 5.14 -11.45
CA THR A 615 -27.51 5.49 -10.47
C THR A 615 -27.05 5.09 -9.06
N TYR A 616 -27.10 6.01 -8.11
CA TYR A 616 -27.00 5.69 -6.69
C TYR A 616 -28.37 5.18 -6.21
N GLU A 617 -28.49 3.90 -5.90
CA GLU A 617 -29.78 3.29 -5.54
C GLU A 617 -30.09 3.43 -4.07
N ASN A 618 -29.21 2.94 -3.21
CA ASN A 618 -29.39 2.97 -1.76
C ASN A 618 -28.07 2.89 -1.02
N ASP A 619 -28.16 3.17 0.27
CA ASP A 619 -27.09 3.03 1.25
C ASP A 619 -27.50 1.98 2.30
N GLU A 620 -26.56 1.16 2.73
CA GLU A 620 -26.75 0.10 3.72
C GLU A 620 -25.68 0.21 4.81
N GLN A 621 -26.13 0.23 6.06
CA GLN A 621 -25.20 0.18 7.19
C GLN A 621 -24.68 -1.23 7.41
N HIS A 622 -23.42 -1.37 7.74
CA HIS A 622 -22.85 -2.67 8.06
C HIS A 622 -23.52 -3.26 9.31
N PRO A 623 -23.96 -4.54 9.30
CA PRO A 623 -24.74 -5.10 10.40
C PRO A 623 -24.09 -5.03 11.79
N GLN A 624 -22.78 -5.13 11.84
CA GLN A 624 -22.00 -5.16 13.09
C GLN A 624 -21.21 -3.86 13.35
N LYS A 625 -20.95 -3.05 12.33
CA LYS A 625 -20.13 -1.82 12.42
C LYS A 625 -20.97 -0.62 12.05
N LYS A 626 -21.45 0.10 13.06
CA LYS A 626 -22.34 1.26 12.88
C LYS A 626 -21.70 2.42 12.10
N GLU A 627 -20.39 2.48 12.09
CA GLU A 627 -19.63 3.53 11.40
C GLU A 627 -19.43 3.22 9.92
N LYS A 628 -19.58 1.96 9.48
CA LYS A 628 -19.37 1.53 8.08
C LYS A 628 -20.66 1.52 7.31
N TRP A 629 -20.65 2.16 6.14
CA TRP A 629 -21.76 2.23 5.20
C TRP A 629 -21.34 1.77 3.82
N PHE A 630 -22.17 0.98 3.16
CA PHE A 630 -22.04 0.60 1.77
C PHE A 630 -22.98 1.44 0.92
N PHE A 631 -22.54 1.79 -0.28
CA PHE A 631 -23.30 2.60 -1.21
C PHE A 631 -23.47 1.81 -2.52
N ASN A 632 -24.69 1.41 -2.82
CA ASN A 632 -25.01 0.62 -4.00
C ASN A 632 -25.09 1.55 -5.22
N ILE A 633 -24.11 1.44 -6.10
CA ILE A 633 -24.00 2.23 -7.33
C ILE A 633 -24.23 1.29 -8.51
N HIS A 634 -25.36 1.50 -9.19
CA HIS A 634 -25.76 0.72 -10.34
C HIS A 634 -25.17 1.29 -11.62
N PHE A 635 -24.48 0.46 -12.38
CA PHE A 635 -23.89 0.76 -13.67
C PHE A 635 -24.64 0.04 -14.77
N GLN A 636 -25.11 0.79 -15.77
CA GLN A 636 -25.74 0.27 -16.96
C GLN A 636 -24.99 0.77 -18.18
N ARG A 637 -24.40 -0.13 -18.95
CA ARG A 637 -23.71 0.25 -20.18
C ARG A 637 -24.72 0.78 -21.20
N LYS A 638 -24.39 1.88 -21.90
CA LYS A 638 -25.31 2.57 -22.78
C LYS A 638 -25.76 1.73 -23.98
N ASP A 639 -24.98 0.74 -24.39
CA ASP A 639 -25.34 -0.20 -25.46
C ASP A 639 -26.24 -1.35 -24.99
N GLY A 640 -26.63 -1.37 -23.70
CA GLY A 640 -27.50 -2.38 -23.09
C GLY A 640 -26.87 -3.77 -22.90
N LYS A 641 -25.56 -3.94 -23.22
CA LYS A 641 -24.91 -5.26 -23.19
C LYS A 641 -24.47 -5.68 -21.80
N GLU A 642 -24.45 -4.76 -20.86
CA GLU A 642 -23.91 -5.02 -19.54
C GLU A 642 -24.56 -4.16 -18.47
N GLU A 643 -24.80 -4.77 -17.32
CA GLU A 643 -25.33 -4.16 -16.13
C GLU A 643 -24.67 -4.78 -14.89
N PHE A 644 -24.24 -3.98 -13.94
CA PHE A 644 -23.59 -4.46 -12.73
C PHE A 644 -23.69 -3.44 -11.60
N MET A 645 -23.50 -3.91 -10.38
CA MET A 645 -23.48 -3.10 -9.16
C MET A 645 -22.06 -3.01 -8.62
N LEU A 646 -21.63 -1.81 -8.25
CA LEU A 646 -20.47 -1.60 -7.40
C LEU A 646 -20.93 -1.08 -6.03
N ARG A 647 -20.25 -1.51 -4.99
CA ARG A 647 -20.58 -1.23 -3.59
C ARG A 647 -19.42 -0.58 -2.83
N PRO A 648 -18.88 0.57 -3.28
CA PRO A 648 -17.88 1.27 -2.50
C PRO A 648 -18.43 1.54 -1.11
N SER A 649 -17.56 1.49 -0.11
CA SER A 649 -17.93 1.72 1.26
C SER A 649 -17.21 2.92 1.86
N ALA A 650 -17.73 3.43 2.97
CA ALA A 650 -17.06 4.47 3.73
C ALA A 650 -17.33 4.31 5.23
N TYR A 651 -16.29 4.57 6.01
CA TYR A 651 -16.45 4.79 7.44
C TYR A 651 -16.74 6.26 7.70
N ILE A 652 -17.80 6.50 8.48
CA ILE A 652 -18.28 7.84 8.85
C ILE A 652 -18.14 7.97 10.37
N LYS A 653 -17.49 9.02 10.86
CA LYS A 653 -17.26 9.27 12.29
C LYS A 653 -16.38 8.23 12.98
N VAL A 654 -15.17 8.06 12.52
CA VAL A 654 -14.16 7.28 13.25
C VAL A 654 -13.61 8.15 14.38
N LYS A 655 -13.51 7.59 15.59
CA LYS A 655 -12.91 8.27 16.75
C LYS A 655 -11.56 8.89 16.38
N GLY A 656 -11.44 10.19 16.52
CA GLY A 656 -10.18 10.91 16.29
C GLY A 656 -9.90 11.33 14.84
N ASN A 657 -10.81 11.08 13.90
CA ASN A 657 -10.68 11.54 12.54
C ASN A 657 -11.98 12.20 12.05
N GLU A 658 -11.90 13.49 11.78
CA GLU A 658 -13.01 14.28 11.23
C GLU A 658 -13.05 14.10 9.71
N GLY A 659 -13.60 13.01 9.23
CA GLY A 659 -13.69 12.81 7.78
C GLY A 659 -14.25 11.45 7.37
N ILE A 660 -14.38 11.30 6.07
CA ILE A 660 -14.79 10.06 5.43
C ILE A 660 -13.53 9.25 5.14
N GLN A 661 -13.51 7.99 5.54
CA GLN A 661 -12.49 7.05 5.09
C GLN A 661 -13.14 6.11 4.07
N PRO A 662 -12.96 6.37 2.77
CA PRO A 662 -13.55 5.56 1.72
C PRO A 662 -12.75 4.28 1.48
N GLU A 663 -13.49 3.22 1.21
CA GLU A 663 -12.95 1.98 0.63
C GLU A 663 -13.49 1.84 -0.79
N PRO A 664 -12.63 1.68 -1.77
CA PRO A 664 -13.05 1.50 -3.16
C PRO A 664 -13.71 0.15 -3.40
N ASP A 665 -14.40 0.05 -4.51
CA ASP A 665 -14.83 -1.21 -5.10
C ASP A 665 -14.52 -1.22 -6.59
N SER A 666 -14.30 -2.42 -7.15
CA SER A 666 -13.88 -2.55 -8.54
C SER A 666 -14.50 -3.73 -9.26
N ARG A 667 -14.80 -3.53 -10.54
CA ARG A 667 -15.20 -4.57 -11.48
C ARG A 667 -14.00 -4.96 -12.33
N HIS A 668 -13.59 -6.21 -12.23
CA HIS A 668 -12.44 -6.75 -12.96
C HIS A 668 -12.87 -7.37 -14.29
N TYR A 669 -12.20 -6.98 -15.37
CA TYR A 669 -12.30 -7.58 -16.69
C TYR A 669 -10.91 -8.11 -17.11
N MET A 670 -10.85 -8.89 -18.17
CA MET A 670 -9.55 -9.40 -18.65
C MET A 670 -8.63 -8.29 -19.18
N ASP A 671 -9.22 -7.27 -19.79
CA ASP A 671 -8.51 -6.17 -20.47
C ASP A 671 -8.48 -4.86 -19.69
N HIS A 672 -9.32 -4.69 -18.67
CA HIS A 672 -9.36 -3.50 -17.83
C HIS A 672 -10.09 -3.73 -16.51
N ASP A 673 -9.96 -2.79 -15.58
CA ASP A 673 -10.81 -2.68 -14.40
C ASP A 673 -11.58 -1.36 -14.41
N VAL A 674 -12.80 -1.40 -13.87
CA VAL A 674 -13.58 -0.22 -13.48
C VAL A 674 -13.49 -0.08 -11.98
N PHE A 675 -12.89 0.99 -11.49
CA PHE A 675 -12.57 1.24 -10.09
C PHE A 675 -13.32 2.49 -9.62
N VAL A 676 -13.96 2.41 -8.45
CA VAL A 676 -14.79 3.50 -7.90
C VAL A 676 -14.53 3.68 -6.42
N TYR A 677 -14.40 4.91 -5.97
CA TYR A 677 -14.38 5.26 -4.55
C TYR A 677 -15.15 6.54 -4.27
N LEU A 678 -15.55 6.72 -3.02
CA LEU A 678 -16.30 7.88 -2.57
C LEU A 678 -15.34 9.01 -2.20
N THR A 679 -15.67 10.23 -2.60
CA THR A 679 -14.86 11.43 -2.30
C THR A 679 -15.56 12.41 -1.38
N ALA A 680 -16.90 12.40 -1.37
CA ALA A 680 -17.69 13.19 -0.42
C ALA A 680 -19.05 12.57 -0.13
N LEU A 681 -19.54 12.77 1.08
CA LEU A 681 -20.88 12.39 1.54
C LEU A 681 -21.55 13.58 2.24
N PRO A 682 -22.89 13.64 2.31
CA PRO A 682 -23.58 14.67 3.04
C PRO A 682 -23.28 14.60 4.54
N ALA A 683 -23.07 15.75 5.18
CA ALA A 683 -22.86 15.82 6.61
C ALA A 683 -24.12 15.35 7.37
N PRO A 684 -24.02 14.41 8.31
CA PRO A 684 -25.18 13.82 9.00
C PRO A 684 -26.05 14.81 9.76
N GLU A 685 -25.49 15.95 10.19
CA GLU A 685 -26.16 16.95 11.02
C GLU A 685 -27.12 17.86 10.23
N LYS A 686 -27.05 17.87 8.91
CA LYS A 686 -27.86 18.73 8.04
C LYS A 686 -29.13 18.06 7.48
N ASN A 687 -29.55 16.93 8.03
CA ASN A 687 -30.64 16.13 7.47
C ASN A 687 -32.05 16.52 7.90
N LYS A 688 -32.26 17.57 8.68
CA LYS A 688 -33.59 18.07 9.00
C LYS A 688 -33.92 19.24 8.06
N ASP A 689 -34.87 19.01 7.17
CA ASP A 689 -35.44 20.07 6.31
C ASP A 689 -36.26 21.03 7.16
N THR A 690 -35.73 22.22 7.36
CA THR A 690 -36.38 23.32 8.11
C THR A 690 -37.00 24.37 7.16
N ALA A 691 -36.85 24.16 5.84
CA ALA A 691 -37.43 25.07 4.86
C ALA A 691 -38.97 24.99 4.84
N SER A 692 -39.62 26.12 4.71
CA SER A 692 -41.07 26.23 4.59
C SER A 692 -41.48 26.47 3.14
N PHE A 693 -42.70 26.07 2.80
CA PHE A 693 -43.29 26.40 1.53
C PHE A 693 -43.61 27.92 1.42
N SER A 694 -43.24 28.52 0.30
CA SER A 694 -43.51 29.91 -0.03
C SER A 694 -44.57 29.95 -1.12
N PRO A 695 -45.76 30.59 -0.89
CA PRO A 695 -46.77 30.69 -1.92
C PRO A 695 -46.32 31.65 -3.02
N ARG A 696 -46.56 31.26 -4.28
CA ARG A 696 -46.35 32.04 -5.48
C ARG A 696 -47.62 32.03 -6.30
N THR A 697 -48.26 33.21 -6.46
CA THR A 697 -49.42 33.36 -7.33
C THR A 697 -48.96 33.82 -8.71
N VAL A 698 -49.17 32.99 -9.71
CA VAL A 698 -48.56 33.14 -11.03
C VAL A 698 -49.52 32.74 -12.14
N ALA A 699 -49.35 33.29 -13.32
CA ALA A 699 -50.07 32.93 -14.54
C ALA A 699 -49.24 31.94 -15.38
N VAL A 700 -49.85 31.29 -16.33
CA VAL A 700 -49.15 30.50 -17.35
C VAL A 700 -48.22 31.42 -18.15
N GLY A 701 -46.99 31.02 -18.34
CA GLY A 701 -45.92 31.79 -18.96
C GLY A 701 -45.04 32.61 -17.98
N ASP A 702 -45.46 32.74 -16.72
CA ASP A 702 -44.71 33.49 -15.74
C ASP A 702 -43.45 32.71 -15.30
N THR A 703 -42.42 33.48 -14.94
CA THR A 703 -41.16 32.97 -14.46
C THR A 703 -41.05 33.11 -12.94
N ILE A 704 -40.70 32.05 -12.27
CA ILE A 704 -40.40 32.01 -10.84
C ILE A 704 -38.90 31.75 -10.65
N PHE A 705 -38.22 32.67 -9.98
CA PHE A 705 -36.79 32.47 -9.62
C PHE A 705 -36.65 31.70 -8.32
N TYR A 706 -35.65 30.83 -8.30
CA TYR A 706 -35.18 30.12 -7.10
C TYR A 706 -33.65 30.21 -7.01
N THR A 707 -33.05 29.78 -5.95
CA THR A 707 -31.62 30.01 -5.64
C THR A 707 -30.67 29.52 -6.75
N ASN A 708 -31.01 28.40 -7.41
CA ASN A 708 -30.15 27.75 -8.40
C ASN A 708 -30.63 27.92 -9.85
N GLY A 709 -31.60 28.80 -10.11
CA GLY A 709 -32.12 29.00 -11.45
C GLY A 709 -33.49 29.65 -11.47
N PHE A 710 -34.32 29.28 -12.46
CA PHE A 710 -35.70 29.74 -12.61
C PHE A 710 -36.59 28.64 -13.19
N MET A 711 -37.89 28.77 -13.01
CA MET A 711 -38.89 27.87 -13.59
C MET A 711 -39.99 28.66 -14.31
N ILE A 712 -40.53 28.08 -15.34
CA ILE A 712 -41.62 28.64 -16.16
C ILE A 712 -42.82 27.69 -16.11
N ILE A 713 -44.01 28.23 -15.93
CA ILE A 713 -45.25 27.46 -16.05
C ILE A 713 -45.61 27.39 -17.53
N ASP A 714 -45.47 26.22 -18.12
CA ASP A 714 -45.70 26.04 -19.54
C ASP A 714 -47.21 26.02 -19.85
N LYS A 715 -47.97 25.26 -19.07
CA LYS A 715 -49.43 25.11 -19.22
C LYS A 715 -50.07 24.47 -17.99
N VAL A 716 -51.39 24.62 -17.90
CA VAL A 716 -52.22 23.88 -16.92
C VAL A 716 -53.10 22.91 -17.69
N VAL A 717 -53.05 21.63 -17.33
CA VAL A 717 -53.80 20.55 -18.00
C VAL A 717 -54.88 20.04 -17.06
N ALA A 718 -56.13 20.02 -17.55
CA ALA A 718 -57.27 19.44 -16.85
C ALA A 718 -57.29 17.91 -17.02
N ASN A 719 -57.68 17.22 -15.98
CA ASN A 719 -57.79 15.74 -15.93
C ASN A 719 -56.56 15.03 -16.51
N PRO A 720 -55.36 15.27 -15.93
CA PRO A 720 -54.13 14.69 -16.43
C PRO A 720 -54.17 13.16 -16.29
N SER A 721 -53.71 12.47 -17.35
CA SER A 721 -53.44 11.04 -17.31
C SER A 721 -51.94 10.83 -17.00
N ASP A 722 -51.66 10.10 -15.94
CA ASP A 722 -50.25 9.79 -15.51
C ASP A 722 -50.29 8.50 -14.72
N GLU A 723 -49.24 7.67 -14.83
CA GLU A 723 -49.16 6.40 -14.11
C GLU A 723 -49.05 6.57 -12.58
N ARG A 724 -48.69 7.75 -12.12
CA ARG A 724 -48.54 8.08 -10.69
C ARG A 724 -49.87 8.24 -9.95
N TYR A 725 -51.00 8.46 -10.67
CA TYR A 725 -52.30 8.70 -10.06
C TYR A 725 -53.45 8.37 -11.01
N HIS A 726 -54.57 7.88 -10.43
CA HIS A 726 -55.80 7.58 -11.16
C HIS A 726 -56.93 8.44 -10.61
N PHE A 727 -57.51 9.30 -11.45
CA PHE A 727 -58.68 10.08 -11.15
C PHE A 727 -59.90 9.52 -11.89
N THR A 728 -61.03 9.49 -11.22
CA THR A 728 -62.34 9.08 -11.83
C THR A 728 -62.98 10.25 -12.55
N ARG A 729 -64.04 9.98 -13.33
CA ARG A 729 -64.79 11.04 -14.04
C ARG A 729 -65.49 12.04 -13.09
N SER A 730 -65.70 11.69 -11.84
CA SER A 730 -66.30 12.55 -10.80
C SER A 730 -65.24 13.46 -10.13
N ASP A 731 -63.99 13.19 -10.28
CA ASP A 731 -62.91 13.97 -9.64
C ASP A 731 -62.50 15.12 -10.56
N THR A 732 -62.19 16.27 -10.00
CA THR A 732 -61.61 17.39 -10.72
C THR A 732 -60.13 17.45 -10.43
N ALA A 733 -59.27 17.31 -11.44
CA ALA A 733 -57.81 17.36 -11.27
C ALA A 733 -57.20 18.34 -12.32
N LEU A 734 -56.21 19.11 -11.86
CA LEU A 734 -55.46 20.06 -12.67
C LEU A 734 -53.97 19.83 -12.45
N ALA A 735 -53.20 19.61 -13.50
CA ALA A 735 -51.74 19.54 -13.42
C ALA A 735 -51.09 20.80 -13.98
N ALA A 736 -50.10 21.32 -13.31
CA ALA A 736 -49.26 22.38 -13.85
C ALA A 736 -48.00 21.77 -14.46
N ASP A 737 -47.85 21.88 -15.77
CA ASP A 737 -46.59 21.51 -16.45
C ASP A 737 -45.60 22.67 -16.29
N ILE A 738 -44.43 22.39 -15.65
CA ILE A 738 -43.45 23.40 -15.30
C ILE A 738 -42.08 22.96 -15.80
N THR A 739 -41.41 23.83 -16.56
CA THR A 739 -40.04 23.64 -16.96
C THR A 739 -39.13 24.39 -16.00
N VAL A 740 -38.21 23.66 -15.35
CA VAL A 740 -37.19 24.20 -14.42
C VAL A 740 -35.88 24.30 -15.15
N PHE A 741 -35.22 25.44 -15.08
CA PHE A 741 -33.90 25.72 -15.65
C PHE A 741 -32.92 25.94 -14.52
N SER A 742 -31.84 25.15 -14.50
CA SER A 742 -30.70 25.37 -13.59
C SER A 742 -29.78 26.46 -14.11
N LYS A 743 -28.97 27.05 -13.24
CA LYS A 743 -27.88 27.98 -13.64
C LYS A 743 -26.88 27.39 -14.63
N GLN A 744 -26.78 26.07 -14.69
CA GLN A 744 -25.88 25.33 -15.58
C GLN A 744 -26.55 24.96 -16.93
N GLY A 745 -27.77 25.42 -17.17
CA GLY A 745 -28.48 25.18 -18.43
C GLY A 745 -29.24 23.85 -18.52
N THR A 746 -29.21 23.02 -17.47
CA THR A 746 -29.98 21.76 -17.43
C THR A 746 -31.47 22.06 -17.25
N ARG A 747 -32.31 21.29 -17.94
CA ARG A 747 -33.77 21.43 -17.88
C ARG A 747 -34.39 20.23 -17.17
N TYR A 748 -35.36 20.51 -16.30
CA TYR A 748 -36.17 19.51 -15.60
C TYR A 748 -37.66 19.81 -15.84
N HIS A 749 -38.49 18.78 -15.87
CA HIS A 749 -39.93 18.94 -15.97
C HIS A 749 -40.61 18.51 -14.69
N LEU A 750 -41.43 19.39 -14.12
CA LEU A 750 -42.25 19.10 -12.95
C LEU A 750 -43.72 19.13 -13.35
N ARG A 751 -44.50 18.27 -12.72
CA ARG A 751 -45.94 18.15 -12.94
C ARG A 751 -46.70 17.99 -11.61
N PRO A 752 -46.74 19.01 -10.75
CA PRO A 752 -47.59 18.98 -9.55
C PRO A 752 -49.05 19.04 -9.90
N VAL A 753 -49.91 18.38 -9.12
CA VAL A 753 -51.35 18.23 -9.39
C VAL A 753 -52.16 18.78 -8.22
N PHE A 754 -53.14 19.62 -8.52
CA PHE A 754 -54.21 19.99 -7.61
C PHE A 754 -55.44 19.16 -7.97
N TYR A 755 -56.14 18.63 -6.98
CA TYR A 755 -57.34 17.83 -7.21
C TYR A 755 -58.44 18.10 -6.16
N VAL A 756 -59.66 17.86 -6.55
CA VAL A 756 -60.82 17.82 -5.65
C VAL A 756 -61.46 16.45 -5.83
N LYS A 757 -61.50 15.68 -4.79
CA LYS A 757 -62.09 14.34 -4.71
C LYS A 757 -62.98 14.27 -3.47
N ASP A 758 -64.24 13.76 -3.62
CA ASP A 758 -65.21 13.63 -2.53
C ASP A 758 -65.39 14.96 -1.75
N ASN A 759 -65.41 16.06 -2.48
CA ASN A 759 -65.55 17.43 -1.94
C ASN A 759 -64.34 17.89 -1.04
N GLN A 760 -63.27 17.18 -1.07
CA GLN A 760 -62.01 17.54 -0.39
C GLN A 760 -60.93 17.94 -1.40
N ALA A 761 -60.34 19.12 -1.21
CA ALA A 761 -59.20 19.56 -2.00
C ALA A 761 -57.91 18.95 -1.50
N GLY A 762 -57.09 18.44 -2.41
CA GLY A 762 -55.79 17.91 -2.15
C GLY A 762 -54.78 18.29 -3.23
N TYR A 763 -53.54 18.00 -3.01
CA TYR A 763 -52.49 18.23 -3.99
C TYR A 763 -51.47 17.09 -3.99
N ILE A 764 -50.89 16.85 -5.14
CA ILE A 764 -49.74 15.97 -5.31
C ILE A 764 -48.58 16.86 -5.71
N LEU A 765 -47.55 16.83 -4.88
CA LEU A 765 -46.32 17.60 -5.13
C LEU A 765 -45.42 16.88 -6.15
N ASP A 766 -44.56 17.66 -6.82
CA ASP A 766 -43.51 17.12 -7.66
C ASP A 766 -42.15 17.77 -7.29
N THR A 767 -41.05 17.10 -7.60
CA THR A 767 -39.73 17.48 -7.03
C THR A 767 -38.65 17.43 -8.09
N ALA A 768 -37.93 18.53 -8.31
CA ALA A 768 -36.66 18.53 -9.00
C ALA A 768 -35.56 18.21 -8.01
N LEU A 769 -35.33 16.94 -7.83
CA LEU A 769 -34.42 16.42 -6.77
C LEU A 769 -33.02 17.04 -6.84
N SER A 770 -32.42 17.15 -8.00
CA SER A 770 -31.09 17.73 -8.18
C SER A 770 -31.00 19.24 -7.92
N GLN A 771 -32.14 19.92 -7.82
CA GLN A 771 -32.25 21.36 -7.52
C GLN A 771 -32.77 21.65 -6.12
N ASN A 772 -32.99 20.64 -5.29
CA ASN A 772 -33.62 20.73 -3.97
C ASN A 772 -34.98 21.47 -4.00
N LEU A 773 -35.68 21.39 -5.12
CA LEU A 773 -36.88 22.17 -5.38
C LEU A 773 -38.11 21.26 -5.32
N VAL A 774 -39.05 21.60 -4.42
CA VAL A 774 -40.33 20.91 -4.28
C VAL A 774 -41.42 21.90 -4.62
N VAL A 775 -42.31 21.50 -5.52
CA VAL A 775 -43.43 22.34 -5.97
C VAL A 775 -44.73 21.60 -5.73
N ALA A 776 -45.67 22.28 -5.09
CA ALA A 776 -47.05 21.83 -4.95
C ALA A 776 -47.97 22.82 -5.62
N PHE A 777 -48.96 22.32 -6.34
CA PHE A 777 -50.03 23.12 -6.93
C PHE A 777 -51.23 23.05 -5.97
N THR A 778 -51.57 24.16 -5.31
CA THR A 778 -52.51 24.12 -4.17
C THR A 778 -53.83 24.82 -4.43
N GLN A 779 -53.93 25.76 -5.38
CA GLN A 779 -55.15 26.50 -5.62
C GLN A 779 -55.20 27.11 -7.02
N VAL A 780 -56.38 27.28 -7.53
CA VAL A 780 -56.67 28.08 -8.75
C VAL A 780 -57.50 29.29 -8.36
N MET A 781 -57.16 30.47 -8.86
CA MET A 781 -57.83 31.70 -8.59
C MET A 781 -58.85 32.03 -9.72
N LEU A 782 -59.82 32.86 -9.42
CA LEU A 782 -60.86 33.27 -10.34
C LEU A 782 -60.31 34.01 -11.60
N ASP A 783 -59.19 34.67 -11.48
CA ASP A 783 -58.46 35.37 -12.56
C ASP A 783 -57.60 34.43 -13.41
N LYS A 784 -57.79 33.11 -13.32
CA LYS A 784 -57.01 32.05 -13.99
C LYS A 784 -55.55 31.95 -13.56
N LYS A 785 -55.16 32.64 -12.47
CA LYS A 785 -53.83 32.41 -11.86
C LYS A 785 -53.84 31.17 -11.00
N VAL A 786 -52.68 30.60 -10.85
CA VAL A 786 -52.45 29.41 -10.01
C VAL A 786 -51.60 29.76 -8.79
N VAL A 787 -51.88 29.12 -7.69
CA VAL A 787 -51.04 29.23 -6.49
C VAL A 787 -50.16 28.01 -6.43
N LEU A 788 -48.87 28.23 -6.61
CA LEU A 788 -47.84 27.23 -6.40
C LEU A 788 -47.20 27.46 -5.04
N GLN A 789 -47.09 26.42 -4.27
CA GLN A 789 -46.25 26.39 -3.06
C GLN A 789 -44.88 25.89 -3.48
N VAL A 790 -43.89 26.75 -3.37
CA VAL A 790 -42.51 26.45 -3.75
C VAL A 790 -41.70 26.33 -2.50
N LYS A 791 -40.96 25.22 -2.36
CA LYS A 791 -40.09 24.97 -1.27
C LYS A 791 -38.70 24.65 -1.82
N GLU A 792 -37.73 25.47 -1.45
CA GLU A 792 -36.32 25.16 -1.65
C GLU A 792 -35.86 24.41 -0.41
N SER A 793 -35.84 23.08 -0.52
CA SER A 793 -35.45 22.21 0.58
C SER A 793 -34.01 22.52 1.02
N ASN A 794 -33.82 22.78 2.29
CA ASN A 794 -32.49 22.91 2.91
C ASN A 794 -32.02 21.61 3.58
N SER A 795 -32.85 20.56 3.53
CA SER A 795 -32.35 19.22 3.82
C SER A 795 -31.37 18.82 2.72
N VAL A 796 -30.20 18.38 3.15
CA VAL A 796 -29.25 17.81 2.21
C VAL A 796 -29.85 16.51 1.67
N MET A 797 -30.17 16.49 0.38
CA MET A 797 -30.60 15.26 -0.27
C MET A 797 -29.53 14.20 -0.09
N LYS A 798 -29.96 12.95 0.05
CA LYS A 798 -29.01 11.84 0.00
C LYS A 798 -28.29 11.83 -1.33
N TYR A 799 -27.01 12.13 -1.30
CA TYR A 799 -26.12 12.09 -2.45
C TYR A 799 -24.81 11.39 -2.07
N VAL A 800 -24.12 10.94 -3.08
CA VAL A 800 -22.74 10.49 -2.97
C VAL A 800 -21.92 11.20 -4.04
N THR A 801 -20.73 11.66 -3.69
CA THR A 801 -19.77 12.12 -4.69
C THR A 801 -18.70 11.04 -4.82
N LEU A 802 -18.45 10.62 -6.04
CA LEU A 802 -17.52 9.54 -6.33
C LEU A 802 -16.52 9.92 -7.41
N LYS A 803 -15.39 9.23 -7.39
CA LYS A 803 -14.41 9.22 -8.45
C LYS A 803 -14.31 7.82 -9.04
N ALA A 804 -14.30 7.74 -10.35
CA ALA A 804 -14.24 6.48 -11.08
C ALA A 804 -13.12 6.50 -12.11
N TYR A 805 -12.37 5.40 -12.16
CA TYR A 805 -11.28 5.18 -13.10
C TYR A 805 -11.48 3.91 -13.90
N LYS A 806 -10.98 3.93 -15.13
CA LYS A 806 -10.69 2.72 -15.89
C LYS A 806 -9.19 2.49 -15.90
N PHE A 807 -8.77 1.29 -15.49
CA PHE A 807 -7.37 0.84 -15.51
C PHE A 807 -7.18 -0.23 -16.58
N PRO A 808 -6.74 0.12 -17.79
CA PRO A 808 -6.53 -0.86 -18.84
C PRO A 808 -5.33 -1.77 -18.54
N PHE A 809 -5.47 -3.05 -18.86
CA PHE A 809 -4.41 -4.06 -18.84
C PHE A 809 -3.66 -4.24 -17.50
N ILE A 810 -4.26 -3.87 -16.38
CA ILE A 810 -3.66 -4.04 -15.05
C ILE A 810 -3.36 -5.53 -14.74
N ASN A 811 -4.13 -6.45 -15.30
CA ASN A 811 -3.92 -7.88 -15.16
C ASN A 811 -2.59 -8.37 -15.78
N VAL A 812 -2.04 -7.64 -16.75
CA VAL A 812 -0.71 -7.93 -17.30
C VAL A 812 0.38 -7.71 -16.25
N LEU A 813 0.23 -6.69 -15.42
CA LEU A 813 1.11 -6.44 -14.27
C LEU A 813 1.07 -7.60 -13.28
N TRP A 814 -0.13 -8.02 -12.85
CA TRP A 814 -0.29 -9.10 -11.86
C TRP A 814 0.23 -10.43 -12.38
N ALA A 815 -0.09 -10.79 -13.64
CA ALA A 815 0.44 -11.98 -14.29
C ALA A 815 1.99 -11.93 -14.39
N GLY A 816 2.55 -10.77 -14.72
CA GLY A 816 3.98 -10.55 -14.79
C GLY A 816 4.71 -10.88 -13.49
N ILE A 817 4.14 -10.48 -12.35
CA ILE A 817 4.71 -10.75 -11.02
C ILE A 817 4.74 -12.25 -10.72
N ILE A 818 3.63 -12.93 -10.96
CA ILE A 818 3.52 -14.37 -10.74
C ILE A 818 4.57 -15.11 -11.59
N ILE A 819 4.69 -14.75 -12.87
CA ILE A 819 5.66 -15.36 -13.80
C ILE A 819 7.10 -15.05 -13.35
N THR A 820 7.38 -13.83 -12.88
CA THR A 820 8.70 -13.46 -12.34
C THR A 820 9.08 -14.35 -11.16
N ALA A 821 8.19 -14.46 -10.18
CA ALA A 821 8.41 -15.27 -8.99
C ALA A 821 8.63 -16.77 -9.35
N LEU A 822 7.79 -17.32 -10.22
CA LEU A 822 7.93 -18.70 -10.71
C LEU A 822 9.30 -18.91 -11.40
N GLY A 823 9.73 -17.97 -12.23
CA GLY A 823 11.04 -18.03 -12.90
C GLY A 823 12.20 -18.02 -11.91
N ILE A 824 12.12 -17.20 -10.85
CA ILE A 824 13.14 -17.16 -9.78
C ILE A 824 13.13 -18.48 -8.99
N PHE A 825 11.97 -19.02 -8.61
CA PHE A 825 11.88 -20.31 -7.91
C PHE A 825 12.44 -21.48 -8.77
N ILE A 826 12.17 -21.49 -10.07
CA ILE A 826 12.77 -22.47 -10.99
C ILE A 826 14.30 -22.32 -11.01
N SER A 827 14.82 -21.08 -10.99
CA SER A 827 16.25 -20.80 -10.93
C SER A 827 16.89 -21.25 -9.61
N MET A 828 16.16 -21.12 -8.50
CA MET A 828 16.58 -21.55 -7.17
C MET A 828 16.68 -23.08 -7.04
N ALA A 829 15.74 -23.80 -7.65
CA ALA A 829 15.70 -25.27 -7.64
C ALA A 829 16.80 -25.93 -8.50
N ARG A 830 17.62 -25.14 -9.18
CA ARG A 830 18.76 -25.56 -10.02
C ARG A 830 20.10 -25.47 -9.25
#